data_37ef16e917dabf886cb2edab515863ec
#
_entry.id   37ef16e917dabf886cb2edab515863ec
#
_cell.length_a   1.000
_cell.length_b   1.000
_cell.length_c   1.000
_cell.angle_alpha   90.00
_cell.angle_beta   90.00
_cell.angle_gamma   90.00
#
_symmetry.space_group_name_H-M   'P 1'
#
loop_
_entity.id
_entity.type
_entity.pdbx_description
1 polymer ?
#
loop_
_entity_poly.entity_id
_entity_poly.type
_entity_poly.pdbx_seq_one_letter_code
_entity_poly.pdbx_strand_id
1 'polypeptide(L)'
;MDKKLLALLILASLSPAEATLTKIPAGFEVIAQGQQEYIEVYFSGKSLGKYYAMVNLDTVTFLDPASLYNKLELDVDDQKIAHIVKEKLSQPLARHGELACGYVRTDSGCGFLNTDTLEIIYNDEESSATLFINPQWNSAFDAKSLYLNPDKNTVNAFIHQQDINVLAQDDYQSLSIQGNGALGITENSYIGAHWNFNGYDADDVSDSNADVSDLYYRYDFLRRYYVQAGRMDNRTLFNAQGGNFTFNFLPLGAIDGMRIGSTLSYLNQAQSQQGTPVMVLLSRNSRVDAYRNEQLLGSFYLNSGSQFIDTSSFPPGSYSVALKVYENNQLTRTELVPFTKTGGLTDGNAQWFLQAGKTTSQVSDDESSAYQLGVRLPLHPQYELYAGLANADDVSAFELGNNWTADLGGVGNLAISASVFRNDDGGKGDMQQANWSNPGWPTLGFYRTNSDGDACTTDSRESYNALSCYESISATVSQNFVGWNMMLGYTRTQNNTDDSLRWDKQQSFENNYLRQTTAQSISETVQLSASRAFVMRDWILSTSVGVFHRNDNGGDNDDNGLYLSFSLSDTPTMDSNNNSHSTNVSTDYRYSEQDGAQTSWQLSHTFYNDSFSHKELGVTVGGLNTDTINSAVNGRWDGQYGNVYATVSDSYDRKNHDHLSAFTGTYSSTLAVSRYGVNLGASGTDDLLGAVLVDVKGFSEQDEESQDLQLEARVAGSRTLQLGQSDSVLFPYPGFQSGFVEVNDSSQGNQQGTTNIINGAGNRELMLLPGKLRYREVSASFNYNYIGRLLLPAAVKKFPIVGLNSAMLLVAEDGGFTLEINGSEKELYLLSGQQFLKCPLSVVKKRASIRYSGDVTCSVVTYSQLPESIQVQAQLKQPKLRGNVQTAQREVAP
;
A
#
# COMPACT_ATOMS: atom_id res chain seq x y z
N MET A 1 34.57 46.08 -50.24
CA MET A 1 35.21 45.03 -49.44
C MET A 1 34.13 44.01 -49.11
N ASP A 2 34.26 42.86 -49.67
CA ASP A 2 33.22 41.86 -49.77
C ASP A 2 32.93 41.16 -48.43
N LYS A 3 31.64 41.13 -48.07
CA LYS A 3 31.14 40.42 -46.93
C LYS A 3 31.37 38.88 -46.97
N LYS A 4 31.87 38.35 -48.03
CA LYS A 4 32.21 36.94 -48.19
C LYS A 4 33.63 36.57 -47.69
N LEU A 5 34.51 37.53 -47.48
CA LEU A 5 35.85 37.29 -46.92
C LEU A 5 35.86 37.25 -45.43
N LEU A 6 34.83 37.86 -44.72
CA LEU A 6 34.71 37.86 -43.29
C LEU A 6 34.06 36.56 -42.76
N ALA A 7 33.26 35.90 -43.58
CA ALA A 7 32.64 34.59 -43.26
C ALA A 7 33.60 33.41 -43.35
N LEU A 8 34.68 33.54 -44.18
CA LEU A 8 35.70 32.49 -44.31
C LEU A 8 36.76 32.53 -43.19
N LEU A 9 36.91 33.66 -42.52
CA LEU A 9 37.85 33.84 -41.40
C LEU A 9 37.26 33.42 -40.05
N ILE A 10 35.93 33.34 -39.95
CA ILE A 10 35.24 32.86 -38.74
C ILE A 10 35.07 31.35 -38.74
N LEU A 11 35.09 30.70 -39.89
CA LEU A 11 35.00 29.24 -40.02
C LEU A 11 36.31 28.49 -39.85
N ALA A 12 37.44 29.20 -39.76
CA ALA A 12 38.75 28.60 -39.55
C ALA A 12 39.26 28.58 -38.09
N SER A 13 38.40 29.01 -37.12
CA SER A 13 38.79 29.09 -35.71
C SER A 13 37.95 28.21 -34.74
N LEU A 14 37.14 27.30 -35.30
CA LEU A 14 36.42 26.28 -34.50
C LEU A 14 37.03 24.90 -34.79
N SER A 15 38.27 24.71 -34.38
CA SER A 15 38.78 23.38 -34.08
C SER A 15 38.24 23.02 -32.71
N PRO A 16 37.58 21.88 -32.50
CA PRO A 16 37.32 21.39 -31.16
C PRO A 16 38.67 21.13 -30.52
N ALA A 17 39.04 21.90 -29.50
CA ALA A 17 40.14 21.57 -28.62
C ALA A 17 39.73 20.33 -27.86
N GLU A 18 40.10 19.14 -28.34
CA GLU A 18 40.24 17.98 -27.49
C GLU A 18 41.27 18.33 -26.40
N ALA A 19 40.80 18.72 -25.24
CA ALA A 19 41.62 18.85 -24.05
C ALA A 19 42.00 17.43 -23.59
N THR A 20 43.00 16.83 -24.19
CA THR A 20 43.69 15.68 -23.65
C THR A 20 44.42 16.14 -22.41
N LEU A 21 43.87 15.76 -21.24
CA LEU A 21 44.56 15.88 -19.94
C LEU A 21 45.83 15.01 -19.98
N THR A 22 46.93 15.56 -20.44
CA THR A 22 48.21 14.86 -20.61
C THR A 22 49.03 14.72 -19.32
N LYS A 23 48.54 15.29 -18.18
CA LYS A 23 49.16 15.11 -16.87
C LYS A 23 48.13 15.21 -15.76
N ILE A 24 47.94 14.09 -15.04
CA ILE A 24 47.16 14.02 -13.85
C ILE A 24 47.90 14.79 -12.72
N PRO A 25 47.29 15.75 -12.01
CA PRO A 25 47.93 16.42 -10.90
C PRO A 25 48.37 15.42 -9.82
N ALA A 26 49.50 15.67 -9.21
CA ALA A 26 50.01 14.82 -8.11
C ALA A 26 48.97 14.76 -6.97
N GLY A 27 48.59 13.55 -6.56
CA GLY A 27 47.57 13.27 -5.55
C GLY A 27 46.19 12.85 -6.12
N PHE A 28 45.98 12.98 -7.44
CA PHE A 28 44.75 12.53 -8.12
C PHE A 28 44.94 11.23 -8.92
N GLU A 29 46.08 10.61 -8.80
CA GLU A 29 46.44 9.38 -9.53
C GLU A 29 45.52 8.21 -9.19
N VAL A 30 45.04 8.13 -7.95
CA VAL A 30 44.13 7.09 -7.47
C VAL A 30 42.75 7.25 -8.11
N ILE A 31 42.26 8.46 -8.26
CA ILE A 31 40.96 8.76 -8.89
C ILE A 31 41.02 8.45 -10.39
N ALA A 32 42.15 8.74 -11.04
CA ALA A 32 42.37 8.44 -12.43
C ALA A 32 42.54 6.95 -12.75
N GLN A 33 43.01 6.16 -11.78
CA GLN A 33 43.11 4.69 -11.90
C GLN A 33 41.74 3.99 -11.72
N GLY A 34 40.75 4.67 -11.17
CA GLY A 34 39.44 4.18 -10.88
C GLY A 34 39.32 3.55 -9.49
N GLN A 35 38.18 3.75 -8.90
CA GLN A 35 37.81 3.16 -7.62
C GLN A 35 36.80 2.04 -7.85
N GLN A 36 36.90 0.99 -7.06
CA GLN A 36 35.90 -0.05 -7.03
C GLN A 36 34.87 0.32 -5.98
N GLU A 37 33.63 0.52 -6.41
CA GLU A 37 32.56 0.87 -5.51
C GLU A 37 31.27 0.13 -5.89
N TYR A 38 30.35 0.07 -4.94
CA TYR A 38 28.99 -0.42 -5.16
C TYR A 38 28.17 0.74 -5.65
N ILE A 39 27.71 0.65 -6.88
CA ILE A 39 26.82 1.64 -7.50
C ILE A 39 25.40 1.08 -7.60
N GLU A 40 24.43 1.87 -7.28
CA GLU A 40 23.04 1.51 -7.49
C GLU A 40 22.69 1.73 -8.96
N VAL A 41 22.14 0.70 -9.59
CA VAL A 41 21.84 0.72 -11.01
C VAL A 41 20.36 0.87 -11.23
N TYR A 42 19.96 1.87 -11.99
CA TYR A 42 18.58 2.13 -12.39
C TYR A 42 18.37 1.82 -13.86
N PHE A 43 17.22 1.26 -14.18
CA PHE A 43 16.76 1.08 -15.54
C PHE A 43 15.29 1.48 -15.64
N SER A 44 14.98 2.41 -16.54
CA SER A 44 13.62 2.94 -16.72
C SER A 44 12.94 3.39 -15.41
N GLY A 45 13.71 4.05 -14.55
CA GLY A 45 13.24 4.55 -13.24
C GLY A 45 13.14 3.52 -12.12
N LYS A 46 13.53 2.26 -12.38
CA LYS A 46 13.52 1.17 -11.39
C LYS A 46 14.92 0.83 -10.96
N SER A 47 15.14 0.64 -9.66
CA SER A 47 16.42 0.12 -9.15
C SER A 47 16.54 -1.37 -9.48
N LEU A 48 17.63 -1.73 -10.15
CA LEU A 48 18.04 -3.12 -10.38
C LEU A 48 18.87 -3.69 -9.22
N GLY A 49 19.24 -2.84 -8.26
CA GLY A 49 20.11 -3.16 -7.13
C GLY A 49 21.51 -2.60 -7.24
N LYS A 50 22.35 -2.95 -6.26
CA LYS A 50 23.72 -2.51 -6.19
C LYS A 50 24.66 -3.49 -6.91
N TYR A 51 25.54 -2.95 -7.73
CA TYR A 51 26.54 -3.71 -8.50
C TYR A 51 27.94 -3.17 -8.23
N TYR A 52 28.87 -4.09 -8.15
CA TYR A 52 30.27 -3.73 -7.98
C TYR A 52 30.84 -3.28 -9.31
N ALA A 53 31.33 -2.06 -9.38
CA ALA A 53 31.83 -1.46 -10.60
C ALA A 53 33.16 -0.76 -10.35
N MET A 54 33.99 -0.70 -11.40
CA MET A 54 35.18 0.14 -11.44
C MET A 54 34.77 1.49 -12.04
N VAL A 55 34.81 2.54 -11.23
CA VAL A 55 34.49 3.91 -11.63
C VAL A 55 35.77 4.71 -11.74
N ASN A 56 36.06 5.25 -12.93
CA ASN A 56 37.18 6.17 -13.16
C ASN A 56 36.65 7.54 -13.63
N LEU A 57 37.50 8.47 -14.01
CA LEU A 57 37.08 9.80 -14.41
C LEU A 57 36.13 9.83 -15.63
N ASP A 58 36.27 8.89 -16.55
CA ASP A 58 35.59 8.92 -17.83
C ASP A 58 34.60 7.77 -18.02
N THR A 59 34.78 6.66 -17.32
CA THR A 59 34.03 5.43 -17.57
C THR A 59 33.62 4.69 -16.27
N VAL A 60 32.56 3.91 -16.40
CA VAL A 60 32.12 2.90 -15.43
C VAL A 60 32.21 1.52 -16.07
N THR A 61 32.80 0.57 -15.38
CA THR A 61 32.94 -0.81 -15.84
C THR A 61 32.32 -1.76 -14.80
N PHE A 62 31.28 -2.47 -15.16
CA PHE A 62 30.67 -3.46 -14.26
C PHE A 62 31.54 -4.70 -14.16
N LEU A 63 31.78 -5.18 -12.93
CA LEU A 63 32.62 -6.34 -12.69
C LEU A 63 31.85 -7.66 -12.87
N ASP A 64 30.52 -7.63 -12.72
CA ASP A 64 29.62 -8.75 -13.01
C ASP A 64 28.51 -8.32 -13.99
N PRO A 65 28.85 -8.14 -15.29
CA PRO A 65 27.89 -7.73 -16.29
C PRO A 65 26.84 -8.81 -16.59
N ALA A 66 27.11 -10.08 -16.30
CA ALA A 66 26.19 -11.17 -16.56
C ALA A 66 25.00 -11.14 -15.59
N SER A 67 25.27 -10.88 -14.31
CA SER A 67 24.23 -10.71 -13.31
C SER A 67 23.33 -9.51 -13.61
N LEU A 68 23.94 -8.38 -14.01
CA LEU A 68 23.22 -7.18 -14.39
C LEU A 68 22.34 -7.43 -15.63
N TYR A 69 22.89 -8.09 -16.66
CA TYR A 69 22.11 -8.44 -17.86
C TYR A 69 20.88 -9.29 -17.54
N ASN A 70 21.04 -10.30 -16.69
CA ASN A 70 19.93 -11.18 -16.34
C ASN A 70 18.81 -10.45 -15.58
N LYS A 71 19.13 -9.35 -14.89
CA LYS A 71 18.14 -8.53 -14.19
C LYS A 71 17.48 -7.46 -15.07
N LEU A 72 18.04 -7.16 -16.23
CA LEU A 72 17.38 -6.27 -17.18
C LEU A 72 16.09 -6.83 -17.74
N GLU A 73 15.89 -8.17 -17.66
CA GLU A 73 14.68 -8.89 -18.10
C GLU A 73 14.20 -8.41 -19.49
N LEU A 74 15.15 -8.15 -20.39
CA LEU A 74 14.83 -7.74 -21.75
C LEU A 74 14.16 -8.91 -22.46
N ASP A 75 12.90 -8.73 -22.82
CA ASP A 75 12.13 -9.69 -23.64
C ASP A 75 12.54 -9.54 -25.11
N VAL A 76 13.77 -9.93 -25.40
CA VAL A 76 14.33 -9.81 -26.74
C VAL A 76 14.47 -11.21 -27.34
N ASP A 77 13.55 -11.56 -28.19
CA ASP A 77 13.63 -12.80 -28.99
C ASP A 77 14.82 -12.80 -29.98
N ASP A 78 15.44 -11.64 -30.21
CA ASP A 78 16.58 -11.50 -31.12
C ASP A 78 17.91 -11.74 -30.38
N GLN A 79 18.50 -12.88 -30.59
CA GLN A 79 19.82 -13.25 -30.08
C GLN A 79 20.93 -12.22 -30.39
N LYS A 80 20.81 -11.43 -31.46
CA LYS A 80 21.78 -10.39 -31.80
C LYS A 80 21.73 -9.23 -30.85
N ILE A 81 20.52 -8.78 -30.49
CA ILE A 81 20.34 -7.69 -29.51
C ILE A 81 20.85 -8.12 -28.15
N ALA A 82 20.49 -9.33 -27.70
CA ALA A 82 21.01 -9.91 -26.47
C ALA A 82 22.54 -9.93 -26.41
N HIS A 83 23.18 -10.27 -27.55
CA HIS A 83 24.65 -10.27 -27.66
C HIS A 83 25.22 -8.85 -27.56
N ILE A 84 24.63 -7.87 -28.25
CA ILE A 84 25.08 -6.48 -28.24
C ILE A 84 25.01 -5.90 -26.83
N VAL A 85 23.90 -6.13 -26.12
CA VAL A 85 23.72 -5.63 -24.73
C VAL A 85 24.74 -6.26 -23.78
N LYS A 86 24.94 -7.59 -23.84
CA LYS A 86 25.96 -8.29 -23.02
C LYS A 86 27.37 -7.79 -23.33
N GLU A 87 27.70 -7.60 -24.58
CA GLU A 87 29.01 -7.10 -24.99
C GLU A 87 29.26 -5.69 -24.49
N LYS A 88 28.27 -4.78 -24.62
CA LYS A 88 28.34 -3.41 -24.12
C LYS A 88 28.48 -3.33 -22.62
N LEU A 89 27.70 -4.10 -21.86
CA LEU A 89 27.82 -4.16 -20.40
C LEU A 89 29.19 -4.68 -19.92
N SER A 90 29.88 -5.45 -20.75
CA SER A 90 31.20 -6.00 -20.44
C SER A 90 32.35 -5.05 -20.81
N GLN A 91 32.04 -3.93 -21.43
CA GLN A 91 33.01 -2.89 -21.82
C GLN A 91 32.92 -1.69 -20.86
N PRO A 92 33.97 -0.86 -20.78
CA PRO A 92 33.89 0.42 -20.11
C PRO A 92 32.84 1.33 -20.78
N LEU A 93 31.85 1.78 -20.03
CA LEU A 93 30.78 2.68 -20.50
C LEU A 93 31.13 4.11 -20.11
N ALA A 94 30.91 5.07 -21.04
CA ALA A 94 31.09 6.49 -20.73
C ALA A 94 30.15 6.95 -19.61
N ARG A 95 30.64 7.81 -18.71
CA ARG A 95 29.88 8.20 -17.51
C ARG A 95 28.71 9.12 -17.80
N HIS A 96 28.84 10.02 -18.76
CA HIS A 96 27.86 11.09 -19.06
C HIS A 96 27.37 11.84 -17.80
N GLY A 97 28.30 12.08 -16.85
CA GLY A 97 28.00 12.74 -15.58
C GLY A 97 27.48 14.17 -15.73
N GLU A 98 27.77 14.82 -16.85
CA GLU A 98 27.25 16.13 -17.24
C GLU A 98 25.71 16.12 -17.47
N LEU A 99 25.14 14.96 -17.71
CA LEU A 99 23.69 14.75 -17.87
C LEU A 99 23.02 14.32 -16.59
N ALA A 100 23.74 14.10 -15.50
CA ALA A 100 23.13 13.77 -14.21
C ALA A 100 22.35 14.96 -13.65
N CYS A 101 21.14 14.71 -13.15
CA CYS A 101 20.33 15.73 -12.47
C CYS A 101 20.82 15.85 -11.02
N GLY A 102 21.56 16.91 -10.70
CA GLY A 102 21.96 17.22 -9.31
C GLY A 102 20.83 17.94 -8.55
N TYR A 103 20.96 17.99 -7.23
CA TYR A 103 20.01 18.66 -6.32
C TYR A 103 19.74 20.15 -6.65
N VAL A 104 20.61 20.76 -7.42
CA VAL A 104 20.57 22.19 -7.77
C VAL A 104 20.26 22.42 -9.25
N ARG A 105 20.33 21.40 -10.10
CA ARG A 105 20.06 21.50 -11.53
C ARG A 105 18.67 20.95 -11.87
N THR A 106 17.74 21.85 -12.08
CA THR A 106 16.42 21.57 -12.67
C THR A 106 16.38 21.94 -14.17
N ASP A 107 17.51 21.93 -14.85
CA ASP A 107 17.55 22.29 -16.28
C ASP A 107 16.80 21.22 -17.10
N SER A 108 15.92 21.68 -17.99
CA SER A 108 15.21 20.84 -18.93
C SER A 108 16.23 20.12 -19.84
N GLY A 109 16.47 18.83 -19.57
CA GLY A 109 17.37 17.99 -20.37
C GLY A 109 18.32 17.10 -19.58
N CYS A 110 18.40 17.24 -18.25
CA CYS A 110 19.14 16.30 -17.41
C CYS A 110 18.39 14.96 -17.25
N GLY A 111 19.12 13.90 -16.90
CA GLY A 111 18.52 12.59 -16.60
C GLY A 111 18.04 11.80 -17.82
N PHE A 112 18.32 12.24 -19.03
CA PHE A 112 17.95 11.53 -20.25
C PHE A 112 19.11 11.45 -21.25
N LEU A 113 19.30 10.26 -21.81
CA LEU A 113 20.31 9.97 -22.84
C LEU A 113 19.67 9.15 -23.96
N ASN A 114 19.76 9.64 -25.18
CA ASN A 114 19.34 8.88 -26.37
C ASN A 114 20.51 8.08 -26.90
N THR A 115 20.35 6.77 -27.05
CA THR A 115 21.40 5.87 -27.54
C THR A 115 20.86 4.87 -28.53
N ASP A 116 21.70 4.50 -29.50
CA ASP A 116 21.40 3.44 -30.48
C ASP A 116 21.74 2.04 -29.93
N THR A 117 22.43 1.96 -28.79
CA THR A 117 22.83 0.69 -28.20
C THR A 117 22.50 0.64 -26.69
N LEU A 118 23.52 0.75 -25.83
CA LEU A 118 23.41 0.84 -24.40
C LEU A 118 24.45 1.83 -23.87
N GLU A 119 24.00 2.75 -23.03
CA GLU A 119 24.83 3.74 -22.35
C GLU A 119 24.32 4.03 -20.96
N ILE A 120 25.08 4.77 -20.15
CA ILE A 120 24.72 5.11 -18.77
C ILE A 120 24.89 6.61 -18.50
N ILE A 121 24.09 7.12 -17.56
CA ILE A 121 24.37 8.36 -16.85
C ILE A 121 24.79 7.98 -15.45
N TYR A 122 25.99 8.34 -15.05
CA TYR A 122 26.50 8.09 -13.70
C TYR A 122 26.44 9.38 -12.87
N ASN A 123 25.81 9.27 -11.70
CA ASN A 123 25.71 10.35 -10.73
C ASN A 123 26.70 10.11 -9.59
N ASP A 124 27.71 10.98 -9.49
CA ASP A 124 28.74 10.92 -8.44
C ASP A 124 28.18 11.19 -7.03
N GLU A 125 27.18 12.07 -6.95
CA GLU A 125 26.62 12.49 -5.65
C GLU A 125 25.84 11.34 -4.97
N GLU A 126 25.21 10.48 -5.77
CA GLU A 126 24.39 9.37 -5.30
C GLU A 126 25.07 8.00 -5.45
N SER A 127 26.25 7.93 -6.03
CA SER A 127 26.91 6.68 -6.44
C SER A 127 25.94 5.76 -7.20
N SER A 128 25.24 6.36 -8.17
CA SER A 128 24.19 5.68 -8.94
C SER A 128 24.45 5.75 -10.43
N ALA A 129 23.99 4.74 -11.18
CA ALA A 129 24.06 4.69 -12.65
C ALA A 129 22.69 4.39 -13.24
N THR A 130 22.21 5.26 -14.13
CA THR A 130 20.98 5.02 -14.87
C THR A 130 21.34 4.46 -16.24
N LEU A 131 20.82 3.27 -16.57
CA LEU A 131 21.01 2.61 -17.86
C LEU A 131 19.99 3.12 -18.88
N PHE A 132 20.46 3.37 -20.09
CA PHE A 132 19.66 3.69 -21.26
C PHE A 132 19.97 2.68 -22.36
N ILE A 133 18.92 2.17 -23.00
CA ILE A 133 19.05 1.27 -24.16
C ILE A 133 18.29 1.85 -25.33
N ASN A 134 18.61 1.35 -26.53
CA ASN A 134 17.86 1.73 -27.72
C ASN A 134 16.34 1.55 -27.47
N PRO A 135 15.54 2.61 -27.62
CA PRO A 135 14.10 2.55 -27.38
C PRO A 135 13.38 1.45 -28.17
N GLN A 136 13.90 1.09 -29.34
CA GLN A 136 13.32 0.01 -30.16
C GLN A 136 13.54 -1.38 -29.59
N TRP A 137 14.51 -1.55 -28.68
CA TRP A 137 14.78 -2.84 -28.01
C TRP A 137 14.01 -3.01 -26.72
N ASN A 138 13.34 -1.98 -26.28
CA ASN A 138 12.60 -1.95 -25.03
C ASN A 138 11.13 -2.31 -25.24
N SER A 139 10.88 -3.46 -25.89
CA SER A 139 9.50 -3.97 -26.05
C SER A 139 8.85 -4.38 -24.73
N ALA A 140 9.64 -4.68 -23.70
CA ALA A 140 9.14 -4.96 -22.35
C ALA A 140 8.60 -3.71 -21.64
N PHE A 141 8.95 -2.52 -22.12
CA PHE A 141 8.43 -1.24 -21.66
C PHE A 141 7.27 -0.73 -22.51
N ASP A 142 6.62 -1.60 -23.23
CA ASP A 142 5.28 -1.27 -23.68
C ASP A 142 4.43 -1.16 -22.39
N ALA A 143 4.30 0.09 -21.91
CA ALA A 143 3.27 0.47 -20.91
C ALA A 143 1.85 0.11 -21.39
N LYS A 144 1.76 -0.59 -22.48
CA LYS A 144 0.64 -1.19 -23.18
C LYS A 144 0.47 -2.68 -22.97
N SER A 145 1.25 -3.37 -22.16
CA SER A 145 0.81 -4.67 -21.68
C SER A 145 -0.39 -4.40 -20.76
N LEU A 146 -1.57 -4.39 -21.37
CA LEU A 146 -2.85 -4.18 -20.69
C LEU A 146 -3.02 -5.20 -19.56
N TYR A 147 -2.35 -6.34 -19.64
CA TYR A 147 -2.42 -7.44 -18.69
C TYR A 147 -1.05 -7.71 -18.06
N LEU A 148 -1.00 -7.66 -16.76
CA LEU A 148 0.17 -7.98 -15.94
C LEU A 148 0.46 -9.49 -15.97
N ASN A 149 1.73 -9.83 -15.82
CA ASN A 149 2.18 -11.21 -15.66
C ASN A 149 2.43 -11.51 -14.18
N PRO A 150 1.84 -12.57 -13.61
CA PRO A 150 2.20 -13.01 -12.28
C PRO A 150 3.68 -13.39 -12.21
N ASP A 151 4.29 -13.14 -11.04
CA ASP A 151 5.69 -13.52 -10.78
C ASP A 151 5.81 -15.05 -10.80
N LYS A 152 6.67 -15.56 -11.69
CA LYS A 152 6.92 -17.01 -11.86
C LYS A 152 7.76 -17.61 -10.72
N ASN A 153 8.56 -16.79 -10.03
CA ASN A 153 9.46 -17.24 -8.97
C ASN A 153 8.77 -17.28 -7.60
N THR A 154 7.57 -17.80 -7.54
CA THR A 154 6.77 -17.94 -6.33
C THR A 154 6.63 -19.40 -5.92
N VAL A 155 6.26 -19.64 -4.67
CA VAL A 155 5.91 -20.96 -4.15
C VAL A 155 4.47 -20.95 -3.67
N ASN A 156 3.85 -22.11 -3.70
CA ASN A 156 2.54 -22.30 -3.08
C ASN A 156 2.68 -22.18 -1.57
N ALA A 157 1.75 -21.47 -0.96
CA ALA A 157 1.67 -21.28 0.47
C ALA A 157 0.21 -21.25 0.91
N PHE A 158 -0.03 -21.58 2.16
CA PHE A 158 -1.26 -21.19 2.85
C PHE A 158 -1.02 -19.85 3.50
N ILE A 159 -1.76 -18.83 3.08
CA ILE A 159 -1.67 -17.48 3.61
C ILE A 159 -3.02 -17.14 4.19
N HIS A 160 -3.04 -16.79 5.46
CA HIS A 160 -4.27 -16.56 6.22
C HIS A 160 -4.15 -15.28 7.03
N GLN A 161 -5.06 -14.36 6.82
CA GLN A 161 -5.25 -13.18 7.66
C GLN A 161 -6.29 -13.46 8.71
N GLN A 162 -6.05 -13.04 9.93
CA GLN A 162 -6.99 -13.09 11.03
C GLN A 162 -7.16 -11.72 11.68
N ASP A 163 -8.41 -11.39 11.97
CA ASP A 163 -8.82 -10.18 12.67
C ASP A 163 -9.63 -10.58 13.88
N ILE A 164 -9.14 -10.25 15.07
CA ILE A 164 -9.73 -10.58 16.35
C ILE A 164 -10.22 -9.30 17.01
N ASN A 165 -11.49 -9.24 17.35
CA ASN A 165 -12.10 -8.11 18.02
C ASN A 165 -12.71 -8.58 19.36
N VAL A 166 -12.40 -7.85 20.41
CA VAL A 166 -12.91 -8.10 21.76
C VAL A 166 -13.59 -6.83 22.26
N LEU A 167 -14.79 -6.98 22.78
CA LEU A 167 -15.50 -5.94 23.53
C LEU A 167 -15.90 -6.50 24.89
N ALA A 168 -15.60 -5.78 25.95
CA ALA A 168 -16.12 -6.05 27.29
C ALA A 168 -16.65 -4.74 27.86
N GLN A 169 -17.90 -4.74 28.28
CA GLN A 169 -18.60 -3.60 28.82
C GLN A 169 -19.57 -4.09 29.90
N ASP A 170 -19.28 -3.77 31.14
CA ASP A 170 -20.05 -4.25 32.31
C ASP A 170 -20.39 -5.77 32.20
N ASP A 171 -21.67 -6.10 32.11
CA ASP A 171 -22.15 -7.48 32.01
C ASP A 171 -22.20 -8.02 30.53
N TYR A 172 -21.71 -7.26 29.55
CA TYR A 172 -21.67 -7.67 28.14
C TYR A 172 -20.24 -7.92 27.67
N GLN A 173 -19.99 -9.09 27.13
CA GLN A 173 -18.72 -9.43 26.49
C GLN A 173 -18.97 -9.99 25.09
N SER A 174 -18.15 -9.60 24.13
CA SER A 174 -18.20 -10.19 22.79
C SER A 174 -16.81 -10.43 22.22
N LEU A 175 -16.70 -11.53 21.46
CA LEU A 175 -15.54 -11.92 20.72
C LEU A 175 -15.93 -12.17 19.26
N SER A 176 -15.34 -11.43 18.35
CA SER A 176 -15.49 -11.66 16.92
C SER A 176 -14.14 -12.00 16.32
N ILE A 177 -14.06 -13.08 15.59
CA ILE A 177 -12.86 -13.50 14.85
C ILE A 177 -13.26 -13.65 13.39
N GLN A 178 -12.54 -12.97 12.51
CA GLN A 178 -12.70 -13.10 11.05
C GLN A 178 -11.41 -13.67 10.47
N GLY A 179 -11.55 -14.57 9.51
CA GLY A 179 -10.42 -15.19 8.85
C GLY A 179 -10.59 -15.23 7.33
N ASN A 180 -9.56 -14.77 6.61
CA ASN A 180 -9.47 -14.82 5.17
C ASN A 180 -8.25 -15.62 4.78
N GLY A 181 -8.41 -16.72 4.03
CA GLY A 181 -7.31 -17.60 3.69
C GLY A 181 -7.23 -17.93 2.21
N ALA A 182 -6.01 -18.07 1.71
CA ALA A 182 -5.74 -18.57 0.37
C ALA A 182 -4.67 -19.65 0.41
N LEU A 183 -4.92 -20.79 -0.26
CA LEU A 183 -3.97 -21.86 -0.45
C LEU A 183 -3.65 -21.99 -1.95
N GLY A 184 -2.42 -21.68 -2.34
CA GLY A 184 -1.96 -21.84 -3.72
C GLY A 184 -1.83 -23.32 -4.10
N ILE A 185 -2.37 -23.71 -5.27
CA ILE A 185 -2.36 -25.10 -5.76
C ILE A 185 -1.46 -25.25 -6.99
N THR A 186 -1.74 -24.51 -8.05
CA THR A 186 -0.91 -24.47 -9.27
C THR A 186 -0.51 -23.03 -9.57
N GLU A 187 0.24 -22.78 -10.64
CA GLU A 187 0.66 -21.42 -11.02
C GLU A 187 -0.52 -20.43 -11.10
N ASN A 188 -1.68 -20.89 -11.57
CA ASN A 188 -2.85 -20.06 -11.84
C ASN A 188 -4.09 -20.48 -11.03
N SER A 189 -3.91 -21.23 -9.94
CA SER A 189 -5.06 -21.69 -9.14
C SER A 189 -4.80 -21.68 -7.65
N TYR A 190 -5.89 -21.48 -6.90
CA TYR A 190 -5.88 -21.46 -5.46
C TYR A 190 -7.23 -21.89 -4.88
N ILE A 191 -7.23 -22.25 -3.60
CA ILE A 191 -8.42 -22.39 -2.77
C ILE A 191 -8.55 -21.12 -1.94
N GLY A 192 -9.68 -20.45 -2.01
CA GLY A 192 -10.03 -19.31 -1.17
C GLY A 192 -11.02 -19.70 -0.09
N ALA A 193 -10.87 -19.16 1.10
CA ALA A 193 -11.78 -19.37 2.22
C ALA A 193 -12.00 -18.08 3.01
N HIS A 194 -13.25 -17.81 3.40
CA HIS A 194 -13.62 -16.77 4.35
C HIS A 194 -14.52 -17.38 5.41
N TRP A 195 -14.21 -17.07 6.65
CA TRP A 195 -14.95 -17.58 7.77
C TRP A 195 -15.03 -16.53 8.89
N ASN A 196 -16.03 -16.62 9.70
CA ASN A 196 -16.18 -15.80 10.89
C ASN A 196 -16.63 -16.63 12.09
N PHE A 197 -16.26 -16.16 13.25
CA PHE A 197 -16.75 -16.63 14.54
C PHE A 197 -17.19 -15.42 15.34
N ASN A 198 -18.42 -15.46 15.84
CA ASN A 198 -18.95 -14.44 16.72
C ASN A 198 -19.50 -15.12 17.97
N GLY A 199 -19.07 -14.68 19.13
CA GLY A 199 -19.58 -15.12 20.41
C GLY A 199 -19.88 -13.91 21.28
N TYR A 200 -20.95 -13.97 22.05
CA TYR A 200 -21.27 -12.97 23.06
C TYR A 200 -21.81 -13.63 24.34
N ASP A 201 -21.57 -12.94 25.44
CA ASP A 201 -22.07 -13.30 26.76
C ASP A 201 -22.64 -12.04 27.41
N ALA A 202 -23.91 -12.09 27.81
CA ALA A 202 -24.63 -10.96 28.37
C ALA A 202 -25.60 -11.48 29.44
N ASP A 203 -25.39 -11.15 30.70
CA ASP A 203 -26.19 -11.58 31.86
C ASP A 203 -26.51 -13.09 31.82
N ASP A 204 -27.74 -13.43 31.45
CA ASP A 204 -28.23 -14.82 31.41
C ASP A 204 -28.23 -15.42 30.00
N VAL A 205 -27.71 -14.70 28.98
CA VAL A 205 -27.76 -15.13 27.59
C VAL A 205 -26.36 -15.18 27.00
N SER A 206 -25.91 -16.38 26.64
CA SER A 206 -24.69 -16.55 25.84
C SER A 206 -24.99 -17.27 24.55
N ASP A 207 -24.42 -16.81 23.45
CA ASP A 207 -24.55 -17.44 22.14
C ASP A 207 -23.24 -17.35 21.36
N SER A 208 -23.00 -18.34 20.50
CA SER A 208 -21.85 -18.34 19.60
C SER A 208 -22.20 -18.96 18.27
N ASN A 209 -21.73 -18.33 17.21
CA ASN A 209 -21.93 -18.79 15.85
C ASN A 209 -20.59 -18.79 15.10
N ALA A 210 -20.37 -19.84 14.31
CA ALA A 210 -19.26 -19.94 13.37
C ALA A 210 -19.81 -20.21 11.97
N ASP A 211 -19.42 -19.40 11.01
CA ASP A 211 -19.84 -19.50 9.64
C ASP A 211 -18.69 -19.48 8.66
N VAL A 212 -18.84 -20.25 7.57
CA VAL A 212 -17.93 -20.24 6.42
C VAL A 212 -18.70 -19.67 5.23
N SER A 213 -18.48 -18.38 4.98
CA SER A 213 -19.17 -17.67 3.90
C SER A 213 -18.66 -18.04 2.51
N ASP A 214 -17.36 -18.35 2.39
CA ASP A 214 -16.72 -18.78 1.16
C ASP A 214 -15.79 -19.96 1.40
N LEU A 215 -15.84 -20.93 0.54
CA LEU A 215 -14.86 -22.01 0.41
C LEU A 215 -14.89 -22.56 -1.01
N TYR A 216 -13.96 -22.12 -1.83
CA TYR A 216 -13.96 -22.46 -3.24
C TYR A 216 -12.59 -22.72 -3.80
N TYR A 217 -12.53 -23.52 -4.84
CA TYR A 217 -11.39 -23.64 -5.75
C TYR A 217 -11.57 -22.72 -6.94
N ARG A 218 -10.53 -21.97 -7.30
CA ARG A 218 -10.49 -21.09 -8.48
C ARG A 218 -9.31 -21.42 -9.36
N TYR A 219 -9.54 -21.43 -10.66
CA TYR A 219 -8.56 -21.57 -11.72
C TYR A 219 -8.73 -20.45 -12.74
N ASP A 220 -7.67 -19.65 -12.95
CA ASP A 220 -7.63 -18.57 -13.93
C ASP A 220 -6.92 -19.02 -15.21
N PHE A 221 -7.47 -18.68 -16.39
CA PHE A 221 -6.91 -19.04 -17.68
C PHE A 221 -6.93 -17.86 -18.65
N LEU A 222 -5.93 -17.82 -19.54
CA LEU A 222 -5.72 -16.76 -20.52
C LEU A 222 -5.64 -15.36 -19.90
N ARG A 223 -5.49 -15.22 -18.56
CA ARG A 223 -5.51 -13.97 -17.81
C ARG A 223 -6.77 -13.11 -17.98
N ARG A 224 -7.82 -13.69 -18.54
CA ARG A 224 -9.09 -13.03 -18.83
C ARG A 224 -10.32 -13.76 -18.30
N TYR A 225 -10.18 -15.03 -18.00
CA TYR A 225 -11.29 -15.87 -17.61
C TYR A 225 -10.96 -16.70 -16.37
N TYR A 226 -11.98 -17.05 -15.63
CA TYR A 226 -11.86 -17.92 -14.48
C TYR A 226 -12.96 -18.97 -14.42
N VAL A 227 -12.68 -20.05 -13.75
CA VAL A 227 -13.65 -21.03 -13.27
C VAL A 227 -13.50 -21.15 -11.76
N GLN A 228 -14.61 -21.19 -11.07
CA GLN A 228 -14.69 -21.27 -9.62
C GLN A 228 -15.72 -22.31 -9.22
N ALA A 229 -15.42 -23.14 -8.20
CA ALA A 229 -16.32 -24.21 -7.74
C ALA A 229 -16.24 -24.35 -6.23
N GLY A 230 -17.38 -24.46 -5.57
CA GLY A 230 -17.54 -24.56 -4.13
C GLY A 230 -18.59 -23.61 -3.60
N ARG A 231 -18.48 -23.24 -2.33
CA ARG A 231 -19.31 -22.20 -1.71
C ARG A 231 -18.74 -20.83 -2.09
N MET A 232 -19.57 -19.99 -2.68
CA MET A 232 -19.17 -18.69 -3.22
C MET A 232 -20.21 -17.63 -2.90
N ASP A 233 -19.80 -16.55 -2.31
CA ASP A 233 -20.65 -15.37 -2.21
C ASP A 233 -20.50 -14.44 -3.43
N ASN A 234 -21.14 -13.28 -3.41
CA ASN A 234 -21.12 -12.32 -4.50
C ASN A 234 -19.94 -11.33 -4.43
N ARG A 235 -19.15 -11.32 -3.36
CA ARG A 235 -18.06 -10.32 -3.15
C ARG A 235 -17.10 -10.26 -4.32
N THR A 236 -16.71 -11.43 -4.82
CA THR A 236 -15.77 -11.50 -5.95
C THR A 236 -16.36 -11.01 -7.27
N LEU A 237 -17.68 -11.00 -7.44
CA LEU A 237 -18.32 -10.45 -8.65
C LEU A 237 -18.21 -8.93 -8.73
N PHE A 238 -18.20 -8.26 -7.60
CA PHE A 238 -18.17 -6.80 -7.49
C PHE A 238 -16.74 -6.20 -7.53
N ASN A 239 -15.72 -7.03 -7.59
CA ASN A 239 -14.33 -6.58 -7.72
C ASN A 239 -13.73 -7.03 -9.06
N ALA A 240 -12.47 -6.66 -9.30
CA ALA A 240 -11.75 -7.04 -10.51
C ALA A 240 -11.68 -8.55 -10.74
N GLN A 241 -11.74 -9.37 -9.68
CA GLN A 241 -11.67 -10.83 -9.78
C GLN A 241 -12.88 -11.43 -10.49
N GLY A 242 -14.05 -10.82 -10.39
CA GLY A 242 -15.29 -11.29 -11.00
C GLY A 242 -15.84 -10.43 -12.12
N GLY A 243 -15.12 -9.38 -12.56
CA GLY A 243 -15.50 -8.55 -13.69
C GLY A 243 -16.12 -7.18 -13.33
N ASN A 244 -16.07 -6.76 -12.07
CA ASN A 244 -16.60 -5.46 -11.57
C ASN A 244 -18.08 -5.23 -11.89
N PHE A 245 -18.94 -6.14 -11.54
CA PHE A 245 -20.37 -5.95 -11.68
C PHE A 245 -20.92 -5.02 -10.59
N THR A 246 -22.02 -4.31 -10.90
CA THR A 246 -22.60 -3.26 -10.04
C THR A 246 -24.10 -3.38 -9.93
N PHE A 247 -24.58 -4.60 -9.70
CA PHE A 247 -26.00 -4.80 -9.49
C PHE A 247 -26.44 -4.24 -8.14
N ASN A 248 -27.53 -3.48 -8.13
CA ASN A 248 -28.03 -2.84 -6.92
C ASN A 248 -29.13 -3.66 -6.23
N PHE A 249 -29.90 -4.41 -7.01
CA PHE A 249 -31.08 -5.13 -6.54
C PHE A 249 -31.07 -6.61 -6.91
N LEU A 250 -30.27 -7.00 -7.92
CA LEU A 250 -30.24 -8.39 -8.36
C LEU A 250 -29.85 -9.31 -7.21
N PRO A 251 -30.65 -10.32 -6.85
CA PRO A 251 -30.35 -11.24 -5.75
C PRO A 251 -29.17 -12.14 -6.13
N LEU A 252 -27.99 -11.75 -5.71
CA LEU A 252 -26.74 -12.49 -5.90
C LEU A 252 -26.27 -13.04 -4.54
N GLY A 253 -27.09 -13.88 -3.91
CA GLY A 253 -26.72 -14.51 -2.64
C GLY A 253 -25.60 -15.55 -2.80
N ALA A 254 -25.13 -16.10 -1.68
CA ALA A 254 -24.15 -17.17 -1.68
C ALA A 254 -24.73 -18.45 -2.28
N ILE A 255 -23.93 -19.16 -3.07
CA ILE A 255 -24.31 -20.43 -3.69
C ILE A 255 -23.24 -21.50 -3.46
N ASP A 256 -23.69 -22.73 -3.29
CA ASP A 256 -22.88 -23.94 -3.40
C ASP A 256 -22.97 -24.47 -4.84
N GLY A 257 -21.94 -24.23 -5.67
CA GLY A 257 -22.03 -24.50 -7.09
C GLY A 257 -20.79 -24.23 -7.90
N MET A 258 -21.02 -23.80 -9.14
CA MET A 258 -19.95 -23.44 -10.08
C MET A 258 -20.22 -22.06 -10.68
N ARG A 259 -19.14 -21.35 -10.91
CA ARG A 259 -19.12 -20.03 -11.59
C ARG A 259 -18.05 -20.04 -12.66
N ILE A 260 -18.36 -19.49 -13.82
CA ILE A 260 -17.42 -19.19 -14.89
C ILE A 260 -17.64 -17.75 -15.35
N GLY A 261 -16.57 -17.04 -15.64
CA GLY A 261 -16.70 -15.65 -16.08
C GLY A 261 -15.40 -15.03 -16.54
N SER A 262 -15.49 -13.76 -16.88
CA SER A 262 -14.36 -12.90 -17.19
C SER A 262 -13.78 -12.31 -15.91
N THR A 263 -12.48 -12.00 -15.92
CA THR A 263 -11.75 -11.35 -14.83
C THR A 263 -10.95 -10.18 -15.33
N LEU A 264 -10.90 -9.13 -14.53
CA LEU A 264 -10.07 -7.94 -14.72
C LEU A 264 -8.87 -7.91 -13.77
N SER A 265 -8.66 -8.98 -12.98
CA SER A 265 -7.61 -9.06 -11.97
C SER A 265 -6.19 -8.87 -12.50
N TYR A 266 -5.97 -9.18 -13.75
CA TYR A 266 -4.65 -9.07 -14.38
C TYR A 266 -4.44 -7.72 -15.08
N LEU A 267 -5.43 -6.83 -15.06
CA LEU A 267 -5.25 -5.49 -15.60
C LEU A 267 -4.36 -4.63 -14.69
N ASN A 268 -3.62 -3.72 -15.28
CA ASN A 268 -2.83 -2.76 -14.54
C ASN A 268 -3.74 -1.76 -13.81
N GLN A 269 -3.89 -1.96 -12.52
CA GLN A 269 -4.85 -1.20 -11.69
C GLN A 269 -4.40 0.21 -11.30
N ALA A 270 -3.29 0.70 -11.79
CA ALA A 270 -2.76 2.02 -11.40
C ALA A 270 -3.72 3.20 -11.68
N GLN A 271 -4.91 2.93 -12.19
CA GLN A 271 -5.95 3.93 -12.44
C GLN A 271 -7.30 3.51 -11.85
N SER A 272 -7.63 4.08 -10.73
CA SER A 272 -8.97 4.23 -10.15
C SER A 272 -9.57 3.09 -9.32
N GLN A 273 -9.58 3.30 -8.02
CA GLN A 273 -10.58 2.74 -7.11
C GLN A 273 -11.35 3.90 -6.46
N GLN A 274 -12.51 4.26 -6.97
CA GLN A 274 -13.42 5.20 -6.30
C GLN A 274 -14.74 4.50 -6.03
N GLY A 275 -15.13 4.43 -4.73
CA GLY A 275 -16.48 4.02 -4.33
C GLY A 275 -17.45 5.20 -4.32
N THR A 276 -18.76 4.93 -4.25
CA THR A 276 -19.79 5.95 -4.01
C THR A 276 -19.47 6.70 -2.71
N PRO A 277 -19.42 8.04 -2.71
CA PRO A 277 -19.21 8.80 -1.49
C PRO A 277 -20.33 8.50 -0.47
N VAL A 278 -19.98 7.94 0.66
CA VAL A 278 -20.89 7.79 1.79
C VAL A 278 -20.80 9.02 2.67
N MET A 279 -21.88 9.78 2.72
CA MET A 279 -21.94 11.02 3.48
C MET A 279 -22.87 10.84 4.67
N VAL A 280 -22.48 11.40 5.80
CA VAL A 280 -23.32 11.49 7.00
C VAL A 280 -23.39 12.93 7.49
N LEU A 281 -24.58 13.37 7.87
CA LEU A 281 -24.83 14.68 8.46
C LEU A 281 -24.82 14.55 9.97
N LEU A 282 -23.88 15.22 10.64
CA LEU A 282 -23.68 15.13 12.09
C LEU A 282 -23.91 16.49 12.74
N SER A 283 -24.79 16.53 13.73
CA SER A 283 -25.06 17.76 14.49
C SER A 283 -24.03 18.03 15.57
N ARG A 284 -23.23 17.04 15.91
CA ARG A 284 -22.11 17.12 16.87
C ARG A 284 -21.04 16.10 16.50
N ASN A 285 -19.91 16.15 17.19
CA ASN A 285 -18.88 15.11 17.08
C ASN A 285 -19.49 13.77 17.50
N SER A 286 -19.42 12.79 16.62
CA SER A 286 -20.13 11.53 16.77
C SER A 286 -19.25 10.38 16.35
N ARG A 287 -19.44 9.22 16.97
CA ARG A 287 -18.95 7.96 16.45
C ARG A 287 -19.97 7.43 15.46
N VAL A 288 -19.51 7.09 14.27
CA VAL A 288 -20.32 6.47 13.23
C VAL A 288 -19.77 5.09 12.93
N ASP A 289 -20.55 4.07 13.24
CA ASP A 289 -20.20 2.69 12.95
C ASP A 289 -20.90 2.28 11.65
N ALA A 290 -20.14 1.88 10.65
CA ALA A 290 -20.68 1.43 9.38
C ALA A 290 -20.79 -0.10 9.37
N TYR A 291 -21.98 -0.61 9.07
CA TYR A 291 -22.26 -2.04 9.01
C TYR A 291 -22.74 -2.45 7.60
N ARG A 292 -22.33 -3.61 7.18
CA ARG A 292 -22.94 -4.36 6.09
C ARG A 292 -23.66 -5.56 6.71
N ASN A 293 -24.97 -5.56 6.68
CA ASN A 293 -25.77 -6.50 7.48
C ASN A 293 -25.35 -6.41 8.97
N GLU A 294 -24.80 -7.47 9.53
CA GLU A 294 -24.29 -7.53 10.90
C GLU A 294 -22.77 -7.31 11.00
N GLN A 295 -22.06 -7.23 9.88
CA GLN A 295 -20.62 -7.05 9.83
C GLN A 295 -20.24 -5.58 9.95
N LEU A 296 -19.45 -5.24 10.98
CA LEU A 296 -18.85 -3.92 11.13
C LEU A 296 -17.79 -3.70 10.05
N LEU A 297 -17.96 -2.69 9.21
CA LEU A 297 -17.01 -2.27 8.18
C LEU A 297 -15.97 -1.28 8.70
N GLY A 298 -16.34 -0.48 9.69
CA GLY A 298 -15.46 0.49 10.32
C GLY A 298 -16.18 1.37 11.32
N SER A 299 -15.41 1.91 12.28
CA SER A 299 -15.87 2.91 13.23
C SER A 299 -15.13 4.20 13.01
N PHE A 300 -15.85 5.29 12.82
CA PHE A 300 -15.33 6.60 12.46
C PHE A 300 -15.72 7.62 13.52
N TYR A 301 -14.73 8.32 14.07
CA TYR A 301 -14.96 9.48 14.93
C TYR A 301 -14.96 10.72 14.06
N LEU A 302 -16.12 11.28 13.82
CA LEU A 302 -16.34 12.36 12.86
C LEU A 302 -16.80 13.63 13.57
N ASN A 303 -16.35 14.76 13.06
CA ASN A 303 -16.76 16.06 13.56
C ASN A 303 -18.19 16.40 13.15
N SER A 304 -18.79 17.40 13.84
CA SER A 304 -20.08 17.96 13.43
C SER A 304 -20.01 18.53 12.02
N GLY A 305 -21.14 18.50 11.33
CA GLY A 305 -21.27 18.93 9.95
C GLY A 305 -21.50 17.77 9.02
N SER A 306 -21.37 18.04 7.75
CA SER A 306 -21.43 17.03 6.71
C SER A 306 -20.07 16.37 6.57
N GLN A 307 -20.01 15.08 6.81
CA GLN A 307 -18.78 14.31 6.80
C GLN A 307 -18.86 13.19 5.76
N PHE A 308 -17.76 12.99 5.06
CA PHE A 308 -17.59 11.81 4.21
C PHE A 308 -16.90 10.72 5.00
N ILE A 309 -17.44 9.52 4.92
CA ILE A 309 -16.83 8.33 5.50
C ILE A 309 -15.74 7.83 4.55
N ASP A 310 -14.58 7.51 5.10
CA ASP A 310 -13.53 6.85 4.33
C ASP A 310 -13.97 5.42 3.99
N THR A 311 -14.35 5.23 2.73
CA THR A 311 -14.80 3.94 2.21
C THR A 311 -13.70 3.13 1.54
N SER A 312 -12.44 3.54 1.71
CA SER A 312 -11.29 2.86 1.11
C SER A 312 -11.15 1.41 1.59
N SER A 313 -11.49 1.17 2.86
CA SER A 313 -11.50 -0.17 3.48
C SER A 313 -12.77 -0.98 3.22
N PHE A 314 -13.82 -0.35 2.66
CA PHE A 314 -15.08 -1.05 2.43
C PHE A 314 -14.91 -2.08 1.31
N PRO A 315 -15.45 -3.29 1.47
CA PRO A 315 -15.43 -4.29 0.42
C PRO A 315 -16.05 -3.76 -0.87
N PRO A 316 -15.50 -4.12 -2.03
CA PRO A 316 -16.14 -3.81 -3.30
C PRO A 316 -17.53 -4.47 -3.35
N GLY A 317 -18.44 -3.85 -4.06
CA GLY A 317 -19.78 -4.37 -4.23
C GLY A 317 -20.84 -3.28 -4.21
N SER A 318 -22.07 -3.69 -4.44
CA SER A 318 -23.26 -2.87 -4.26
C SER A 318 -24.06 -3.45 -3.10
N TYR A 319 -24.18 -2.67 -2.03
CA TYR A 319 -24.88 -3.09 -0.82
C TYR A 319 -25.30 -1.87 0.01
N SER A 320 -26.27 -2.07 0.89
CA SER A 320 -26.64 -1.02 1.85
C SER A 320 -25.70 -1.02 3.05
N VAL A 321 -25.15 0.13 3.35
CA VAL A 321 -24.36 0.36 4.56
C VAL A 321 -25.28 0.96 5.62
N ALA A 322 -25.40 0.29 6.75
CA ALA A 322 -26.09 0.84 7.91
C ALA A 322 -25.11 1.69 8.73
N LEU A 323 -25.30 2.99 8.72
CA LEU A 323 -24.54 3.93 9.54
C LEU A 323 -25.25 4.09 10.88
N LYS A 324 -24.70 3.52 11.93
CA LYS A 324 -25.15 3.72 13.29
C LYS A 324 -24.43 4.91 13.90
N VAL A 325 -25.16 5.98 14.11
CA VAL A 325 -24.62 7.23 14.66
C VAL A 325 -24.79 7.22 16.16
N TYR A 326 -23.66 7.28 16.87
CA TYR A 326 -23.60 7.34 18.32
C TYR A 326 -23.19 8.75 18.74
N GLU A 327 -24.06 9.40 19.45
CA GLU A 327 -23.81 10.68 20.11
C GLU A 327 -23.72 10.44 21.61
N ASN A 328 -22.61 10.83 22.23
CA ASN A 328 -22.35 10.57 23.67
C ASN A 328 -22.49 9.07 24.07
N ASN A 329 -21.96 8.18 23.23
CA ASN A 329 -22.06 6.73 23.38
C ASN A 329 -23.48 6.12 23.32
N GLN A 330 -24.51 6.91 23.05
CA GLN A 330 -25.86 6.43 22.83
C GLN A 330 -26.16 6.39 21.34
N LEU A 331 -26.75 5.30 20.87
CA LEU A 331 -27.22 5.19 19.49
C LEU A 331 -28.39 6.16 19.29
N THR A 332 -28.18 7.20 18.47
CA THR A 332 -29.21 8.19 18.22
C THR A 332 -30.02 7.86 16.96
N ARG A 333 -29.39 7.31 15.95
CA ARG A 333 -30.05 6.92 14.71
C ARG A 333 -29.24 5.92 13.89
N THR A 334 -29.94 5.23 12.98
CA THR A 334 -29.34 4.37 11.97
C THR A 334 -29.78 4.86 10.61
N GLU A 335 -28.84 5.19 9.74
CA GLU A 335 -29.06 5.60 8.35
C GLU A 335 -28.66 4.45 7.43
N LEU A 336 -29.54 4.04 6.51
CA LEU A 336 -29.20 3.09 5.46
C LEU A 336 -28.76 3.88 4.24
N VAL A 337 -27.48 3.75 3.89
CA VAL A 337 -26.91 4.42 2.74
C VAL A 337 -26.49 3.35 1.73
N PRO A 338 -27.02 3.39 0.53
CA PRO A 338 -26.59 2.47 -0.49
C PRO A 338 -25.17 2.84 -0.91
N PHE A 339 -24.36 1.82 -1.01
CA PHE A 339 -22.95 1.95 -1.33
C PHE A 339 -22.60 1.06 -2.50
N THR A 340 -21.93 1.63 -3.48
CA THR A 340 -21.40 0.90 -4.62
C THR A 340 -19.93 1.27 -4.79
N LYS A 341 -19.05 0.32 -4.63
CA LYS A 341 -17.63 0.46 -4.96
C LYS A 341 -17.38 -0.28 -6.26
N THR A 342 -17.31 0.48 -7.34
CA THR A 342 -16.93 -0.03 -8.64
C THR A 342 -15.46 0.26 -8.88
N GLY A 343 -14.69 -0.76 -9.17
CA GLY A 343 -13.41 -0.53 -9.80
C GLY A 343 -13.66 -0.10 -11.25
N GLY A 344 -13.39 1.13 -11.59
CA GLY A 344 -13.55 1.66 -12.96
C GLY A 344 -12.59 1.06 -13.99
N LEU A 345 -12.10 -0.18 -13.76
CA LEU A 345 -11.24 -0.91 -14.65
C LEU A 345 -12.05 -1.50 -15.80
N THR A 346 -11.68 -1.14 -17.00
CA THR A 346 -12.19 -1.79 -18.21
C THR A 346 -11.03 -2.03 -19.18
N ASP A 347 -11.03 -3.20 -19.79
CA ASP A 347 -10.13 -3.54 -20.91
C ASP A 347 -10.77 -3.23 -22.27
N GLY A 348 -11.94 -2.57 -22.27
CA GLY A 348 -12.72 -2.31 -23.48
C GLY A 348 -13.51 -3.53 -24.00
N ASN A 349 -13.42 -4.68 -23.33
CA ASN A 349 -14.16 -5.89 -23.70
C ASN A 349 -15.38 -6.11 -22.80
N ALA A 350 -16.33 -6.87 -23.31
CA ALA A 350 -17.48 -7.30 -22.54
C ALA A 350 -17.04 -8.17 -21.37
N GLN A 351 -17.54 -7.86 -20.18
CA GLN A 351 -17.38 -8.70 -18.99
C GLN A 351 -18.66 -9.53 -18.81
N TRP A 352 -18.53 -10.76 -18.38
CA TRP A 352 -19.67 -11.65 -18.18
C TRP A 352 -19.38 -12.68 -17.11
N PHE A 353 -20.41 -13.16 -16.45
CA PHE A 353 -20.36 -14.35 -15.62
C PHE A 353 -21.61 -15.19 -15.79
N LEU A 354 -21.47 -16.47 -15.55
CA LEU A 354 -22.53 -17.43 -15.41
C LEU A 354 -22.27 -18.26 -14.17
N GLN A 355 -23.27 -18.39 -13.31
CA GLN A 355 -23.18 -19.27 -12.14
C GLN A 355 -24.45 -20.09 -11.97
N ALA A 356 -24.25 -21.31 -11.44
CA ALA A 356 -25.31 -22.24 -11.16
C ALA A 356 -24.95 -23.06 -9.91
N GLY A 357 -25.93 -23.32 -9.08
CA GLY A 357 -25.73 -24.06 -7.84
C GLY A 357 -27.00 -24.11 -7.01
N LYS A 358 -26.83 -24.36 -5.73
CA LYS A 358 -27.86 -24.30 -4.72
C LYS A 358 -27.69 -23.07 -3.86
N THR A 359 -28.79 -22.46 -3.46
CA THR A 359 -28.77 -21.37 -2.49
C THR A 359 -28.29 -21.87 -1.14
N THR A 360 -27.47 -21.07 -0.45
CA THR A 360 -27.11 -21.33 0.93
C THR A 360 -27.87 -20.35 1.81
N SER A 361 -28.93 -20.81 2.47
CA SER A 361 -29.63 -20.02 3.50
C SER A 361 -29.10 -20.39 4.87
N GLN A 362 -28.83 -19.42 5.71
CA GLN A 362 -28.48 -19.66 7.12
C GLN A 362 -29.72 -19.94 8.01
N VAL A 363 -30.93 -19.69 7.47
CA VAL A 363 -32.19 -19.67 8.25
C VAL A 363 -33.12 -20.83 7.90
N SER A 364 -33.03 -21.37 6.67
CA SER A 364 -33.86 -22.52 6.26
C SER A 364 -33.01 -23.65 5.70
N ASP A 365 -33.35 -24.89 6.07
CA ASP A 365 -32.73 -26.10 5.51
C ASP A 365 -33.17 -26.37 4.05
N ASP A 366 -33.99 -25.51 3.45
CA ASP A 366 -34.49 -25.66 2.07
C ASP A 366 -33.47 -25.12 1.06
N GLU A 367 -32.73 -26.04 0.46
CA GLU A 367 -31.79 -25.75 -0.64
C GLU A 367 -32.55 -25.66 -1.96
N SER A 368 -32.62 -24.49 -2.57
CA SER A 368 -33.19 -24.32 -3.91
C SER A 368 -32.13 -24.13 -4.98
N SER A 369 -32.48 -24.45 -6.22
CA SER A 369 -31.59 -24.26 -7.35
C SER A 369 -31.51 -22.77 -7.72
N ALA A 370 -30.29 -22.26 -7.93
CA ALA A 370 -30.04 -20.90 -8.37
C ALA A 370 -29.25 -20.85 -9.67
N TYR A 371 -29.69 -20.00 -10.60
CA TYR A 371 -29.04 -19.71 -11.88
C TYR A 371 -28.92 -18.19 -12.03
N GLN A 372 -27.71 -17.72 -12.29
CA GLN A 372 -27.46 -16.28 -12.39
C GLN A 372 -26.52 -16.00 -13.57
N LEU A 373 -26.79 -14.93 -14.29
CA LEU A 373 -26.04 -14.46 -15.45
C LEU A 373 -25.88 -12.94 -15.34
N GLY A 374 -24.68 -12.43 -15.57
CA GLY A 374 -24.42 -11.00 -15.69
C GLY A 374 -23.56 -10.68 -16.91
N VAL A 375 -23.87 -9.58 -17.56
CA VAL A 375 -23.11 -9.02 -18.68
C VAL A 375 -22.91 -7.53 -18.45
N ARG A 376 -21.69 -7.05 -18.69
CA ARG A 376 -21.29 -5.66 -18.61
C ARG A 376 -20.58 -5.30 -19.91
N LEU A 377 -21.09 -4.26 -20.59
CA LEU A 377 -20.69 -3.86 -21.93
C LEU A 377 -20.14 -2.44 -21.91
N PRO A 378 -18.83 -2.23 -21.98
CA PRO A 378 -18.25 -0.91 -22.17
C PRO A 378 -18.43 -0.50 -23.63
N LEU A 379 -19.54 0.16 -23.95
CA LEU A 379 -19.88 0.58 -25.32
C LEU A 379 -19.03 1.76 -25.78
N HIS A 380 -18.57 2.59 -24.85
CA HIS A 380 -17.68 3.72 -25.05
C HIS A 380 -16.81 3.88 -23.80
N PRO A 381 -15.60 4.46 -23.85
CA PRO A 381 -14.80 4.72 -22.65
C PRO A 381 -15.53 5.50 -21.54
N GLN A 382 -16.55 6.25 -21.91
CA GLN A 382 -17.38 7.06 -21.00
C GLN A 382 -18.76 6.47 -20.74
N TYR A 383 -19.16 5.37 -21.41
CA TYR A 383 -20.50 4.81 -21.32
C TYR A 383 -20.48 3.30 -21.23
N GLU A 384 -21.07 2.79 -20.18
CA GLU A 384 -21.14 1.38 -19.86
C GLU A 384 -22.59 0.98 -19.61
N LEU A 385 -22.97 -0.17 -20.16
CA LEU A 385 -24.25 -0.82 -19.93
C LEU A 385 -24.04 -2.13 -19.21
N TYR A 386 -24.85 -2.45 -18.22
CA TYR A 386 -24.84 -3.75 -17.56
C TYR A 386 -26.25 -4.32 -17.46
N ALA A 387 -26.33 -5.66 -17.51
CA ALA A 387 -27.57 -6.38 -17.38
C ALA A 387 -27.34 -7.67 -16.60
N GLY A 388 -28.27 -8.05 -15.77
CA GLY A 388 -28.24 -9.26 -14.98
C GLY A 388 -29.57 -9.98 -14.95
N LEU A 389 -29.51 -11.30 -14.88
CA LEU A 389 -30.64 -12.20 -14.70
C LEU A 389 -30.33 -13.11 -13.52
N ALA A 390 -31.31 -13.36 -12.66
CA ALA A 390 -31.20 -14.31 -11.56
C ALA A 390 -32.52 -15.09 -11.47
N ASN A 391 -32.40 -16.37 -11.20
CA ASN A 391 -33.52 -17.21 -10.83
C ASN A 391 -33.11 -18.01 -9.60
N ALA A 392 -33.86 -17.90 -8.54
CA ALA A 392 -33.68 -18.65 -7.30
C ALA A 392 -35.02 -18.74 -6.57
N ASP A 393 -35.31 -19.84 -5.90
CA ASP A 393 -36.55 -20.07 -5.16
C ASP A 393 -37.83 -19.86 -6.04
N ASP A 394 -37.76 -20.30 -7.31
CA ASP A 394 -38.80 -20.10 -8.33
C ASP A 394 -39.09 -18.63 -8.68
N VAL A 395 -38.35 -17.68 -8.15
CA VAL A 395 -38.45 -16.26 -8.50
C VAL A 395 -37.40 -15.88 -9.53
N SER A 396 -37.85 -15.31 -10.62
CA SER A 396 -36.98 -14.80 -11.68
C SER A 396 -36.88 -13.28 -11.61
N ALA A 397 -35.66 -12.76 -11.64
CA ALA A 397 -35.39 -11.35 -11.54
C ALA A 397 -34.45 -10.86 -12.64
N PHE A 398 -34.60 -9.61 -13.05
CA PHE A 398 -33.64 -8.97 -13.92
C PHE A 398 -33.32 -7.55 -13.47
N GLU A 399 -32.10 -7.14 -13.73
CA GLU A 399 -31.64 -5.76 -13.54
C GLU A 399 -30.94 -5.27 -14.79
N LEU A 400 -31.25 -4.05 -15.19
CA LEU A 400 -30.59 -3.32 -16.28
C LEU A 400 -30.14 -1.97 -15.77
N GLY A 401 -28.90 -1.63 -16.01
CA GLY A 401 -28.37 -0.34 -15.61
C GLY A 401 -27.29 0.18 -16.53
N ASN A 402 -26.95 1.44 -16.33
CA ASN A 402 -25.92 2.12 -17.08
C ASN A 402 -25.08 3.04 -16.18
N ASN A 403 -23.84 3.27 -16.60
CA ASN A 403 -22.92 4.25 -16.03
C ASN A 403 -22.42 5.14 -17.15
N TRP A 404 -22.54 6.44 -16.96
CA TRP A 404 -22.06 7.43 -17.91
C TRP A 404 -21.21 8.47 -17.19
N THR A 405 -20.01 8.69 -17.70
CA THR A 405 -19.09 9.74 -17.23
C THR A 405 -18.76 10.64 -18.39
N ALA A 406 -18.90 11.95 -18.22
CA ALA A 406 -18.59 12.92 -19.25
C ALA A 406 -17.70 14.03 -18.71
N ASP A 407 -16.60 14.27 -19.39
CA ASP A 407 -15.82 15.49 -19.23
C ASP A 407 -16.39 16.54 -20.19
N LEU A 408 -17.06 17.53 -19.64
CA LEU A 408 -17.72 18.62 -20.39
C LEU A 408 -16.77 19.81 -20.59
N GLY A 409 -15.46 19.60 -20.43
CA GLY A 409 -14.43 20.64 -20.55
C GLY A 409 -14.61 21.74 -19.52
N GLY A 410 -14.75 23.00 -19.96
CA GLY A 410 -14.92 24.14 -19.06
C GLY A 410 -16.19 24.11 -18.19
N VAL A 411 -17.13 23.19 -18.45
CA VAL A 411 -18.35 23.01 -17.65
C VAL A 411 -18.18 21.99 -16.53
N GLY A 412 -17.10 21.22 -16.54
CA GLY A 412 -16.76 20.28 -15.48
C GLY A 412 -17.06 18.82 -15.82
N ASN A 413 -16.96 17.96 -14.81
CA ASN A 413 -17.16 16.52 -14.91
C ASN A 413 -18.55 16.14 -14.43
N LEU A 414 -19.25 15.32 -15.22
CA LEU A 414 -20.56 14.77 -14.89
C LEU A 414 -20.48 13.24 -14.86
N ALA A 415 -20.97 12.64 -13.78
CA ALA A 415 -21.13 11.19 -13.67
C ALA A 415 -22.60 10.88 -13.38
N ILE A 416 -23.20 10.00 -14.18
CA ILE A 416 -24.59 9.55 -14.02
C ILE A 416 -24.60 8.03 -13.99
N SER A 417 -25.29 7.46 -13.03
CA SER A 417 -25.58 6.03 -12.95
C SER A 417 -27.08 5.84 -12.74
N ALA A 418 -27.65 4.87 -13.43
CA ALA A 418 -29.04 4.51 -13.23
C ALA A 418 -29.26 3.01 -13.45
N SER A 419 -30.10 2.40 -12.63
CA SER A 419 -30.54 1.02 -12.82
C SER A 419 -32.04 0.86 -12.57
N VAL A 420 -32.61 -0.16 -13.19
CA VAL A 420 -33.99 -0.60 -12.99
C VAL A 420 -34.00 -2.11 -12.77
N PHE A 421 -34.80 -2.53 -11.81
CA PHE A 421 -34.94 -3.91 -11.38
C PHE A 421 -36.43 -4.33 -11.45
N ARG A 422 -36.70 -5.59 -11.82
CA ARG A 422 -37.99 -6.24 -11.73
C ARG A 422 -37.81 -7.72 -11.43
N ASN A 423 -38.76 -8.26 -10.67
CA ASN A 423 -38.93 -9.67 -10.51
C ASN A 423 -40.36 -10.10 -10.88
N ASP A 424 -40.59 -11.39 -11.04
CA ASP A 424 -41.91 -11.96 -11.38
C ASP A 424 -42.84 -12.07 -10.18
N ASP A 425 -42.35 -11.82 -8.97
CA ASP A 425 -43.12 -11.76 -7.72
C ASP A 425 -43.55 -10.33 -7.37
N GLY A 426 -43.58 -9.44 -8.35
CA GLY A 426 -44.07 -8.06 -8.21
C GLY A 426 -43.05 -7.07 -7.64
N GLY A 427 -41.85 -7.49 -7.28
CA GLY A 427 -40.77 -6.61 -6.79
C GLY A 427 -40.25 -5.72 -7.90
N LYS A 428 -40.04 -4.46 -7.56
CA LYS A 428 -39.44 -3.44 -8.44
C LYS A 428 -38.45 -2.58 -7.69
N GLY A 429 -37.42 -2.12 -8.40
CA GLY A 429 -36.43 -1.24 -7.87
C GLY A 429 -35.91 -0.27 -8.93
N ASP A 430 -35.52 0.90 -8.51
CA ASP A 430 -34.82 1.87 -9.33
C ASP A 430 -33.78 2.63 -8.53
N MET A 431 -32.64 2.86 -9.13
CA MET A 431 -31.54 3.65 -8.57
C MET A 431 -31.15 4.72 -9.60
N GLN A 432 -30.90 5.91 -9.10
CA GLN A 432 -30.44 7.05 -9.88
C GLN A 432 -29.39 7.81 -9.09
N GLN A 433 -28.27 8.07 -9.72
CA GLN A 433 -27.18 8.85 -9.16
C GLN A 433 -26.67 9.84 -10.18
N ALA A 434 -26.42 11.06 -9.76
CA ALA A 434 -25.79 12.09 -10.58
C ALA A 434 -24.83 12.90 -9.73
N ASN A 435 -23.59 13.03 -10.19
CA ASN A 435 -22.56 13.85 -9.56
C ASN A 435 -21.99 14.80 -10.61
N TRP A 436 -22.00 16.08 -10.28
CA TRP A 436 -21.39 17.11 -11.12
C TRP A 436 -20.39 17.91 -10.33
N SER A 437 -19.18 18.08 -10.87
CA SER A 437 -18.11 18.87 -10.26
C SER A 437 -17.41 19.73 -11.30
N ASN A 438 -17.18 21.00 -10.96
CA ASN A 438 -16.42 21.94 -11.78
C ASN A 438 -15.58 22.85 -10.88
N PRO A 439 -14.26 23.00 -11.13
CA PRO A 439 -13.42 23.92 -10.37
C PRO A 439 -14.02 25.33 -10.34
N GLY A 440 -14.22 25.88 -9.13
CA GLY A 440 -14.79 27.20 -8.92
C GLY A 440 -16.33 27.31 -8.93
N TRP A 441 -17.02 26.21 -9.15
CA TRP A 441 -18.48 26.09 -9.08
C TRP A 441 -18.91 25.16 -7.95
N PRO A 442 -20.18 25.21 -7.49
CA PRO A 442 -20.68 24.24 -6.54
C PRO A 442 -20.58 22.81 -7.10
N THR A 443 -20.16 21.88 -6.27
CA THR A 443 -20.29 20.45 -6.55
C THR A 443 -21.70 20.02 -6.20
N LEU A 444 -22.35 19.31 -7.11
CA LEU A 444 -23.70 18.80 -6.94
C LEU A 444 -23.66 17.27 -6.87
N GLY A 445 -24.30 16.71 -5.85
CA GLY A 445 -24.52 15.28 -5.71
C GLY A 445 -26.02 15.01 -5.57
N PHE A 446 -26.51 14.04 -6.30
CA PHE A 446 -27.88 13.53 -6.18
C PHE A 446 -27.84 12.01 -6.18
N TYR A 447 -28.58 11.43 -5.30
CA TYR A 447 -28.75 9.98 -5.20
C TYR A 447 -30.20 9.67 -4.83
N ARG A 448 -30.81 8.73 -5.54
CA ARG A 448 -32.09 8.15 -5.19
C ARG A 448 -32.08 6.65 -5.42
N THR A 449 -32.56 5.92 -4.46
CA THR A 449 -32.88 4.51 -4.62
C THR A 449 -34.27 4.26 -4.06
N ASN A 450 -34.99 3.43 -4.74
CA ASN A 450 -36.31 3.01 -4.31
C ASN A 450 -36.46 1.52 -4.58
N SER A 451 -36.98 0.81 -3.61
CA SER A 451 -37.30 -0.61 -3.69
C SER A 451 -38.69 -0.83 -3.11
N ASP A 452 -39.56 -1.42 -3.88
CA ASP A 452 -40.98 -1.57 -3.56
C ASP A 452 -41.56 -2.84 -4.22
N GLY A 453 -42.67 -3.38 -3.73
CA GLY A 453 -43.37 -4.51 -4.32
C GLY A 453 -44.04 -5.44 -3.28
N ASP A 454 -44.78 -6.41 -3.74
CA ASP A 454 -45.48 -7.38 -2.90
C ASP A 454 -44.52 -8.25 -2.10
N ALA A 455 -43.26 -8.42 -2.58
CA ALA A 455 -42.17 -9.10 -1.89
C ALA A 455 -41.60 -8.31 -0.68
N CYS A 456 -42.08 -7.11 -0.41
CA CYS A 456 -41.71 -6.31 0.76
C CYS A 456 -42.33 -6.80 2.05
N THR A 457 -42.86 -8.00 2.06
CA THR A 457 -43.40 -8.61 3.26
C THR A 457 -42.29 -9.04 4.21
N THR A 458 -42.56 -8.92 5.42
CA THR A 458 -41.81 -8.87 6.65
C THR A 458 -40.99 -10.09 7.02
N ASP A 459 -40.99 -11.17 6.27
CA ASP A 459 -40.15 -12.34 6.50
C ASP A 459 -38.92 -12.40 5.56
N SER A 460 -38.30 -11.23 5.36
CA SER A 460 -37.06 -11.10 4.59
C SER A 460 -35.90 -11.92 5.12
N ARG A 461 -36.03 -12.54 6.28
CA ARG A 461 -35.03 -13.47 6.82
C ARG A 461 -35.09 -14.87 6.23
N GLU A 462 -36.22 -15.24 5.62
CA GLU A 462 -36.41 -16.60 5.12
C GLU A 462 -36.23 -16.74 3.59
N SER A 463 -36.26 -15.64 2.81
CA SER A 463 -36.16 -15.71 1.38
C SER A 463 -34.85 -15.15 0.83
N TYR A 464 -34.20 -15.95 0.00
CA TYR A 464 -33.01 -15.55 -0.78
C TYR A 464 -33.27 -14.32 -1.65
N ASN A 465 -34.50 -14.06 -2.02
CA ASN A 465 -34.91 -12.97 -2.91
C ASN A 465 -35.51 -11.76 -2.19
N ALA A 466 -35.44 -11.71 -0.88
CA ALA A 466 -36.05 -10.62 -0.13
C ALA A 466 -35.40 -9.29 -0.44
N LEU A 467 -36.17 -8.37 -1.01
CA LEU A 467 -35.82 -6.99 -1.19
C LEU A 467 -36.12 -6.20 0.08
N SER A 468 -35.16 -5.48 0.59
CA SER A 468 -35.43 -4.46 1.60
C SER A 468 -36.22 -3.34 0.96
N CYS A 469 -37.48 -3.15 1.40
CA CYS A 469 -38.35 -2.12 0.81
C CYS A 469 -38.10 -0.77 1.47
N TYR A 470 -37.37 0.06 0.78
CA TYR A 470 -37.02 1.38 1.26
C TYR A 470 -36.90 2.37 0.12
N GLU A 471 -37.18 3.61 0.40
CA GLU A 471 -36.78 4.74 -0.43
C GLU A 471 -35.71 5.56 0.29
N SER A 472 -34.64 5.88 -0.40
CA SER A 472 -33.64 6.82 0.08
C SER A 472 -33.34 7.86 -0.98
N ILE A 473 -33.38 9.14 -0.57
CA ILE A 473 -33.04 10.29 -1.41
C ILE A 473 -31.96 11.07 -0.68
N SER A 474 -30.92 11.41 -1.39
CA SER A 474 -29.88 12.31 -0.89
C SER A 474 -29.53 13.33 -1.96
N ALA A 475 -29.48 14.58 -1.57
CA ALA A 475 -29.05 15.69 -2.44
C ALA A 475 -28.07 16.58 -1.70
N THR A 476 -26.97 16.93 -2.35
CA THR A 476 -25.93 17.76 -1.74
C THR A 476 -25.45 18.84 -2.69
N VAL A 477 -25.20 20.00 -2.13
CA VAL A 477 -24.57 21.12 -2.83
C VAL A 477 -23.43 21.59 -1.94
N SER A 478 -22.18 21.54 -2.44
CA SER A 478 -21.05 22.02 -1.68
C SER A 478 -20.21 23.01 -2.50
N GLN A 479 -19.69 24.03 -1.82
CA GLN A 479 -18.82 25.00 -2.44
C GLN A 479 -17.83 25.60 -1.43
N ASN A 480 -16.61 25.82 -1.90
CA ASN A 480 -15.66 26.61 -1.13
C ASN A 480 -15.81 28.08 -1.52
N PHE A 481 -16.17 28.92 -0.54
CA PHE A 481 -16.30 30.35 -0.71
C PHE A 481 -15.43 31.08 0.31
N VAL A 482 -14.44 31.81 -0.20
CA VAL A 482 -13.49 32.61 0.63
C VAL A 482 -12.84 31.79 1.76
N GLY A 483 -12.53 30.52 1.46
CA GLY A 483 -11.92 29.61 2.43
C GLY A 483 -12.90 28.96 3.42
N TRP A 484 -14.18 29.24 3.32
CA TRP A 484 -15.24 28.50 3.99
C TRP A 484 -15.76 27.39 3.08
N ASN A 485 -15.80 26.20 3.59
CA ASN A 485 -16.46 25.08 2.92
C ASN A 485 -17.93 25.06 3.34
N MET A 486 -18.80 25.45 2.43
CA MET A 486 -20.24 25.53 2.66
C MET A 486 -20.93 24.31 2.03
N MET A 487 -21.87 23.74 2.73
CA MET A 487 -22.62 22.59 2.25
C MET A 487 -24.07 22.64 2.67
N LEU A 488 -24.94 22.39 1.72
CA LEU A 488 -26.36 22.15 1.90
C LEU A 488 -26.62 20.68 1.56
N GLY A 489 -27.15 19.94 2.53
CA GLY A 489 -27.53 18.54 2.39
C GLY A 489 -29.01 18.34 2.66
N TYR A 490 -29.61 17.44 1.91
CA TYR A 490 -30.96 16.92 2.12
C TYR A 490 -30.85 15.39 2.08
N THR A 491 -31.41 14.73 3.07
CA THR A 491 -31.56 13.27 3.10
C THR A 491 -32.98 12.93 3.53
N ARG A 492 -33.57 11.94 2.84
CA ARG A 492 -34.83 11.33 3.22
C ARG A 492 -34.69 9.84 3.10
N THR A 493 -35.02 9.14 4.15
CA THR A 493 -35.10 7.68 4.15
C THR A 493 -36.48 7.26 4.63
N GLN A 494 -37.08 6.33 3.93
CA GLN A 494 -38.38 5.78 4.26
C GLN A 494 -38.31 4.26 4.13
N ASN A 495 -38.72 3.58 5.19
CA ASN A 495 -38.95 2.14 5.15
C ASN A 495 -40.41 1.89 4.68
N ASN A 496 -40.56 1.12 3.62
CA ASN A 496 -41.86 0.77 3.02
C ASN A 496 -42.33 -0.61 3.46
N THR A 497 -42.12 -1.00 4.72
CA THR A 497 -42.64 -2.28 5.20
C THR A 497 -44.17 -2.21 5.32
N ASP A 498 -44.87 -3.13 4.67
CA ASP A 498 -46.32 -3.18 4.67
C ASP A 498 -46.87 -3.47 6.08
N ASP A 499 -47.97 -2.79 6.42
CA ASP A 499 -48.66 -2.81 7.73
C ASP A 499 -49.30 -4.17 8.08
N SER A 500 -49.13 -5.18 7.23
CA SER A 500 -49.78 -6.50 7.39
C SER A 500 -49.36 -7.33 8.61
N LEU A 501 -48.27 -6.93 9.32
CA LEU A 501 -47.92 -7.51 10.59
C LEU A 501 -48.42 -6.71 11.81
N ARG A 502 -49.64 -6.24 11.77
CA ARG A 502 -50.38 -5.96 12.99
C ARG A 502 -50.70 -7.29 13.70
N TRP A 503 -49.74 -7.75 14.46
CA TRP A 503 -50.00 -8.79 15.46
C TRP A 503 -51.06 -8.27 16.45
N ASP A 504 -52.10 -9.07 16.57
CA ASP A 504 -53.22 -8.86 17.44
C ASP A 504 -52.75 -8.49 18.89
N LYS A 505 -53.25 -7.39 19.41
CA LYS A 505 -52.83 -6.77 20.67
C LYS A 505 -53.00 -7.63 21.91
N GLN A 506 -53.27 -8.92 21.78
CA GLN A 506 -53.73 -9.74 22.91
C GLN A 506 -52.75 -10.83 23.41
N GLN A 507 -51.58 -10.98 22.82
CA GLN A 507 -50.60 -11.97 23.28
C GLN A 507 -49.21 -11.40 23.30
N SER A 508 -48.78 -11.00 24.49
CA SER A 508 -47.46 -11.06 25.06
C SER A 508 -46.90 -9.77 25.59
N PHE A 509 -46.90 -9.72 26.92
CA PHE A 509 -46.14 -8.73 27.71
C PHE A 509 -44.61 -8.94 27.63
N GLU A 510 -44.12 -9.99 27.00
CA GLU A 510 -42.70 -10.35 26.98
C GLU A 510 -41.90 -9.89 25.76
N ASN A 511 -42.54 -9.32 24.73
CA ASN A 511 -41.83 -8.94 23.46
C ASN A 511 -41.86 -7.44 23.16
N ASN A 512 -41.87 -6.57 24.16
CA ASN A 512 -41.92 -5.13 23.93
C ASN A 512 -40.63 -4.55 23.37
N TYR A 513 -39.49 -5.25 23.42
CA TYR A 513 -38.24 -4.79 22.87
C TYR A 513 -38.09 -5.02 21.35
N LEU A 514 -38.80 -5.98 20.78
CA LEU A 514 -38.79 -6.24 19.33
C LEU A 514 -39.80 -5.39 18.54
N ARG A 515 -40.69 -4.68 19.24
CA ARG A 515 -41.83 -3.98 18.65
C ARG A 515 -41.53 -2.57 18.12
N GLN A 516 -40.36 -2.04 18.40
CA GLN A 516 -40.01 -0.66 18.02
C GLN A 516 -39.31 -0.55 16.67
N THR A 517 -38.97 -1.69 15.99
CA THR A 517 -38.20 -1.73 14.76
C THR A 517 -39.03 -1.98 13.47
N THR A 518 -40.37 -2.18 13.59
CA THR A 518 -41.23 -2.53 12.44
C THR A 518 -42.23 -1.45 12.05
N ALA A 519 -42.19 -0.26 12.61
CA ALA A 519 -43.02 0.85 12.16
C ALA A 519 -42.39 1.51 10.93
N GLN A 520 -43.24 1.83 9.96
CA GLN A 520 -42.83 2.69 8.84
C GLN A 520 -42.10 3.92 9.39
N SER A 521 -40.78 3.98 9.20
CA SER A 521 -39.97 5.09 9.70
C SER A 521 -39.58 5.97 8.53
N ILE A 522 -40.02 7.21 8.59
CA ILE A 522 -39.57 8.27 7.68
C ILE A 522 -38.63 9.15 8.48
N SER A 523 -37.45 9.37 7.95
CA SER A 523 -36.53 10.35 8.47
C SER A 523 -36.13 11.33 7.37
N GLU A 524 -36.39 12.59 7.59
CA GLU A 524 -36.00 13.67 6.69
C GLU A 524 -35.04 14.60 7.41
N THR A 525 -33.93 14.93 6.80
CA THR A 525 -32.97 15.87 7.37
C THR A 525 -32.55 16.87 6.32
N VAL A 526 -32.64 18.15 6.62
CA VAL A 526 -32.06 19.27 5.87
C VAL A 526 -31.00 19.90 6.73
N GLN A 527 -29.81 20.07 6.22
CA GLN A 527 -28.71 20.67 6.96
C GLN A 527 -27.94 21.65 6.08
N LEU A 528 -27.74 22.85 6.62
CA LEU A 528 -26.80 23.83 6.05
C LEU A 528 -25.63 23.97 7.01
N SER A 529 -24.44 23.80 6.49
CA SER A 529 -23.20 23.93 7.29
C SER A 529 -22.14 24.76 6.60
N ALA A 530 -21.29 25.38 7.39
CA ALA A 530 -20.11 26.08 6.94
C ALA A 530 -18.94 25.75 7.88
N SER A 531 -17.81 25.36 7.31
CA SER A 531 -16.62 24.99 8.06
C SER A 531 -15.37 25.67 7.49
N ARG A 532 -14.44 26.01 8.40
CA ARG A 532 -13.15 26.60 8.03
C ARG A 532 -12.07 26.23 9.03
N ALA A 533 -10.87 25.92 8.50
CA ALA A 533 -9.67 25.76 9.31
C ALA A 533 -8.79 27.03 9.23
N PHE A 534 -8.34 27.49 10.39
CA PHE A 534 -7.43 28.62 10.54
C PHE A 534 -6.10 28.09 11.05
N VAL A 535 -5.04 28.24 10.26
CA VAL A 535 -3.70 27.84 10.66
C VAL A 535 -3.05 28.99 11.41
N MET A 536 -2.67 28.77 12.68
CA MET A 536 -2.10 29.74 13.59
C MET A 536 -0.75 29.23 14.11
N ARG A 537 0.34 29.43 13.35
CA ARG A 537 1.68 28.86 13.64
C ARG A 537 1.61 27.35 13.83
N ASP A 538 1.74 26.88 15.07
CA ASP A 538 1.79 25.48 15.45
C ASP A 538 0.41 24.89 15.80
N TRP A 539 -0.65 25.68 15.62
CA TRP A 539 -2.02 25.29 15.96
C TRP A 539 -2.95 25.44 14.76
N ILE A 540 -3.91 24.55 14.67
CA ILE A 540 -5.01 24.61 13.70
C ILE A 540 -6.31 24.76 14.48
N LEU A 541 -7.00 25.87 14.27
CA LEU A 541 -8.35 26.08 14.76
C LEU A 541 -9.34 25.70 13.66
N SER A 542 -10.08 24.63 13.84
CA SER A 542 -11.20 24.27 12.99
C SER A 542 -12.49 24.77 13.58
N THR A 543 -13.30 25.44 12.78
CA THR A 543 -14.62 25.94 13.17
C THR A 543 -15.66 25.40 12.23
N SER A 544 -16.80 24.99 12.79
CA SER A 544 -17.95 24.55 12.02
C SER A 544 -19.23 25.14 12.63
N VAL A 545 -20.11 25.63 11.80
CA VAL A 545 -21.42 26.14 12.18
C VAL A 545 -22.46 25.56 11.23
N GLY A 546 -23.60 25.21 11.75
CA GLY A 546 -24.68 24.73 10.93
C GLY A 546 -26.04 24.85 11.59
N VAL A 547 -27.06 24.76 10.75
CA VAL A 547 -28.45 24.67 11.14
C VAL A 547 -29.03 23.42 10.50
N PHE A 548 -29.92 22.76 11.22
CA PHE A 548 -30.60 21.57 10.72
C PHE A 548 -32.08 21.59 11.04
N HIS A 549 -32.80 20.94 10.19
CA HIS A 549 -34.19 20.55 10.40
C HIS A 549 -34.27 19.04 10.20
N ARG A 550 -34.78 18.33 11.15
CA ARG A 550 -34.97 16.90 11.11
C ARG A 550 -36.42 16.56 11.48
N ASN A 551 -37.01 15.72 10.68
CA ASN A 551 -38.34 15.23 10.89
C ASN A 551 -38.30 13.69 10.88
N ASP A 552 -38.69 13.09 11.99
CA ASP A 552 -38.75 11.63 12.12
C ASP A 552 -40.23 11.23 12.26
N ASN A 553 -40.68 10.20 11.52
CA ASN A 553 -42.05 9.66 11.54
C ASN A 553 -43.22 10.58 11.06
N GLY A 554 -42.93 11.46 10.13
CA GLY A 554 -44.00 12.15 9.39
C GLY A 554 -44.74 13.27 10.14
N GLY A 555 -44.01 13.99 11.04
CA GLY A 555 -44.48 15.27 11.58
C GLY A 555 -44.77 15.33 13.06
N ASP A 556 -44.71 14.23 13.77
CA ASP A 556 -44.90 14.26 15.24
C ASP A 556 -43.58 14.52 16.05
N ASN A 557 -42.43 14.44 15.37
CA ASN A 557 -41.08 14.58 16.01
C ASN A 557 -40.17 15.49 15.21
N ASP A 558 -40.60 16.71 14.93
CA ASP A 558 -39.74 17.74 14.30
C ASP A 558 -38.66 18.20 15.29
N ASP A 559 -37.41 18.21 14.84
CA ASP A 559 -36.28 18.77 15.58
C ASP A 559 -35.57 19.83 14.72
N ASN A 560 -35.67 21.07 15.16
CA ASN A 560 -34.94 22.19 14.57
C ASN A 560 -33.79 22.59 15.46
N GLY A 561 -32.66 22.78 14.88
CA GLY A 561 -31.51 23.14 15.70
C GLY A 561 -30.38 23.84 14.98
N LEU A 562 -29.47 24.27 15.80
CA LEU A 562 -28.19 24.82 15.35
C LEU A 562 -27.04 24.16 16.10
N TYR A 563 -25.89 24.12 15.47
CA TYR A 563 -24.67 23.68 16.13
C TYR A 563 -23.50 24.60 15.80
N LEU A 564 -22.57 24.63 16.71
CA LEU A 564 -21.32 25.36 16.62
C LEU A 564 -20.21 24.50 17.21
N SER A 565 -19.19 24.21 16.42
CA SER A 565 -18.07 23.37 16.82
C SER A 565 -16.77 24.14 16.67
N PHE A 566 -15.91 23.99 17.68
CA PHE A 566 -14.54 24.48 17.67
C PHE A 566 -13.62 23.34 18.04
N SER A 567 -12.56 23.18 17.26
CA SER A 567 -11.49 22.22 17.56
C SER A 567 -10.16 22.91 17.37
N LEU A 568 -9.37 22.92 18.41
CA LEU A 568 -8.01 23.45 18.40
C LEU A 568 -7.03 22.29 18.54
N SER A 569 -6.23 22.04 17.51
CA SER A 569 -5.21 20.99 17.49
C SER A 569 -3.83 21.58 17.25
N ASP A 570 -2.81 21.06 17.92
CA ASP A 570 -1.44 21.37 17.59
C ASP A 570 -1.00 20.62 16.32
N THR A 571 0.02 21.13 15.64
CA THR A 571 0.67 20.43 14.52
C THR A 571 1.80 19.57 15.10
N PRO A 572 1.70 18.25 15.00
CA PRO A 572 2.74 17.37 15.50
C PRO A 572 4.09 17.69 14.86
N THR A 573 5.10 17.97 15.66
CA THR A 573 6.49 18.09 15.22
C THR A 573 7.25 16.85 15.65
N MET A 574 7.92 16.21 14.71
CA MET A 574 8.70 15.02 14.97
C MET A 574 10.08 15.40 15.51
N ASP A 575 10.50 14.80 16.61
CA ASP A 575 11.84 14.97 17.16
C ASP A 575 12.88 14.07 16.44
N SER A 576 14.15 14.20 16.79
CA SER A 576 15.24 13.40 16.21
C SER A 576 15.12 11.89 16.53
N ASN A 577 14.25 11.49 17.44
CA ASN A 577 13.99 10.11 17.84
C ASN A 577 12.65 9.59 17.30
N ASN A 578 12.07 10.26 16.33
CA ASN A 578 10.77 9.95 15.73
C ASN A 578 9.61 9.95 16.74
N ASN A 579 9.72 10.71 17.85
CA ASN A 579 8.60 10.94 18.73
C ASN A 579 7.89 12.24 18.33
N SER A 580 6.59 12.20 18.43
CA SER A 580 5.74 13.36 18.28
C SER A 580 4.58 13.28 19.27
N HIS A 581 3.91 14.39 19.49
CA HIS A 581 2.70 14.43 20.28
C HIS A 581 1.69 15.34 19.61
N SER A 582 0.43 15.10 19.89
CA SER A 582 -0.67 15.93 19.43
C SER A 582 -1.63 16.19 20.58
N THR A 583 -2.05 17.42 20.70
CA THR A 583 -3.07 17.85 21.66
C THR A 583 -4.25 18.39 20.88
N ASN A 584 -5.43 17.92 21.21
CA ASN A 584 -6.68 18.45 20.65
C ASN A 584 -7.62 18.85 21.77
N VAL A 585 -8.16 20.06 21.65
CA VAL A 585 -9.22 20.58 22.53
C VAL A 585 -10.40 20.90 21.64
N SER A 586 -11.52 20.27 21.88
CA SER A 586 -12.74 20.57 21.15
C SER A 586 -13.90 20.92 22.08
N THR A 587 -14.79 21.73 21.57
CA THR A 587 -16.07 22.02 22.21
C THR A 587 -17.13 22.20 21.15
N ASP A 588 -18.26 21.57 21.40
CA ASP A 588 -19.40 21.60 20.51
C ASP A 588 -20.62 22.07 21.29
N TYR A 589 -21.27 23.07 20.76
CA TYR A 589 -22.56 23.56 21.27
C TYR A 589 -23.63 23.17 20.27
N ARG A 590 -24.67 22.50 20.73
CA ARG A 590 -25.88 22.19 19.98
C ARG A 590 -27.09 22.71 20.72
N TYR A 591 -27.97 23.33 19.99
CA TYR A 591 -29.34 23.62 20.45
C TYR A 591 -30.29 22.91 19.53
N SER A 592 -31.23 22.18 20.10
CA SER A 592 -32.34 21.59 19.38
C SER A 592 -33.63 21.80 20.15
N GLU A 593 -34.76 21.80 19.42
CA GLU A 593 -36.08 21.98 20.03
C GLU A 593 -36.44 20.83 20.94
N GLN A 594 -35.96 19.60 20.63
CA GLN A 594 -36.24 18.41 21.41
C GLN A 594 -35.35 18.27 22.65
N ASP A 595 -34.04 18.41 22.48
CA ASP A 595 -33.06 18.13 23.52
C ASP A 595 -32.64 19.38 24.32
N GLY A 596 -33.02 20.58 23.83
CA GLY A 596 -32.55 21.84 24.38
C GLY A 596 -31.08 22.14 24.10
N ALA A 597 -30.47 22.96 24.92
CA ALA A 597 -29.07 23.34 24.78
C ALA A 597 -28.14 22.26 25.37
N GLN A 598 -27.21 21.80 24.59
CA GLN A 598 -26.20 20.82 25.00
C GLN A 598 -24.81 21.32 24.61
N THR A 599 -23.87 21.15 25.51
CA THR A 599 -22.46 21.48 25.27
C THR A 599 -21.63 20.25 25.55
N SER A 600 -20.89 19.77 24.53
CA SER A 600 -19.87 18.75 24.75
C SER A 600 -18.49 19.40 24.72
N TRP A 601 -17.58 18.85 25.47
CA TRP A 601 -16.18 19.25 25.47
C TRP A 601 -15.29 18.03 25.55
N GLN A 602 -14.10 18.12 24.91
CA GLN A 602 -13.12 17.04 24.89
C GLN A 602 -11.72 17.62 24.87
N LEU A 603 -10.86 17.02 25.67
CA LEU A 603 -9.42 17.20 25.65
C LEU A 603 -8.78 15.87 25.36
N SER A 604 -7.98 15.78 24.32
CA SER A 604 -7.17 14.60 24.02
C SER A 604 -5.72 14.97 23.87
N HIS A 605 -4.85 14.07 24.32
CA HIS A 605 -3.42 14.18 24.15
C HIS A 605 -2.89 12.81 23.75
N THR A 606 -2.17 12.77 22.61
CA THR A 606 -1.67 11.53 22.02
C THR A 606 -0.18 11.64 21.81
N PHE A 607 0.55 10.64 22.25
CA PHE A 607 1.97 10.45 22.03
C PHE A 607 2.16 9.44 20.91
N TYR A 608 3.05 9.77 20.00
CA TYR A 608 3.41 8.93 18.86
C TYR A 608 4.91 8.64 18.89
N ASN A 609 5.26 7.42 18.53
CA ASN A 609 6.60 7.08 18.10
C ASN A 609 6.50 6.36 16.75
N ASP A 610 7.01 6.99 15.71
CA ASP A 610 6.87 6.53 14.33
C ASP A 610 8.22 6.11 13.76
N SER A 611 8.89 5.21 14.48
CA SER A 611 10.09 4.54 13.99
C SER A 611 9.72 3.38 13.04
N PHE A 612 10.36 2.23 13.15
CA PHE A 612 10.02 1.03 12.35
C PHE A 612 8.72 0.34 12.82
N SER A 613 8.25 0.66 14.00
CA SER A 613 6.91 0.31 14.48
C SER A 613 6.19 1.58 14.87
N HIS A 614 4.89 1.67 14.53
CA HIS A 614 4.06 2.75 15.02
C HIS A 614 3.58 2.42 16.42
N LYS A 615 3.79 3.33 17.33
CA LYS A 615 3.31 3.25 18.69
C LYS A 615 2.55 4.52 19.03
N GLU A 616 1.38 4.34 19.56
CA GLU A 616 0.52 5.44 19.96
C GLU A 616 -0.01 5.18 21.36
N LEU A 617 -0.04 6.21 22.17
CA LEU A 617 -0.70 6.23 23.47
C LEU A 617 -1.50 7.53 23.59
N GLY A 618 -2.81 7.39 23.61
CA GLY A 618 -3.73 8.52 23.72
C GLY A 618 -4.45 8.51 25.06
N VAL A 619 -4.69 9.71 25.58
CA VAL A 619 -5.55 9.95 26.74
C VAL A 619 -6.59 10.98 26.35
N THR A 620 -7.83 10.67 26.62
CA THR A 620 -8.97 11.53 26.31
C THR A 620 -9.82 11.73 27.55
N VAL A 621 -10.21 12.97 27.82
CA VAL A 621 -11.19 13.32 28.83
C VAL A 621 -12.19 14.26 28.20
N GLY A 622 -13.47 14.03 28.44
CA GLY A 622 -14.53 14.85 27.89
C GLY A 622 -15.79 14.77 28.72
N GLY A 623 -16.83 15.42 28.25
CA GLY A 623 -18.11 15.37 28.92
C GLY A 623 -19.23 16.07 28.14
N LEU A 624 -20.46 15.80 28.58
CA LEU A 624 -21.65 16.45 28.07
C LEU A 624 -22.27 17.28 29.16
N ASN A 625 -22.39 18.59 28.93
CA ASN A 625 -22.85 19.56 29.94
C ASN A 625 -22.07 19.41 31.26
N THR A 626 -22.82 19.26 32.36
CA THR A 626 -22.30 18.88 33.68
C THR A 626 -22.73 17.48 34.08
N ASP A 627 -23.38 16.75 33.18
CA ASP A 627 -24.10 15.54 33.48
C ASP A 627 -23.21 14.29 33.36
N THR A 628 -22.40 14.22 32.32
CA THR A 628 -21.49 13.08 32.13
C THR A 628 -20.04 13.50 32.02
N ILE A 629 -19.15 12.65 32.51
CA ILE A 629 -17.70 12.75 32.33
C ILE A 629 -17.23 11.43 31.70
N ASN A 630 -16.56 11.54 30.59
CA ASN A 630 -15.99 10.42 29.86
C ASN A 630 -14.47 10.49 29.93
N SER A 631 -13.82 9.36 30.18
CA SER A 631 -12.37 9.24 30.11
C SER A 631 -12.00 8.00 29.32
N ALA A 632 -10.95 8.10 28.54
CA ALA A 632 -10.45 6.96 27.77
C ALA A 632 -8.92 6.99 27.66
N VAL A 633 -8.35 5.81 27.68
CA VAL A 633 -6.94 5.58 27.33
C VAL A 633 -6.92 4.60 26.18
N ASN A 634 -6.29 5.00 25.08
CA ASN A 634 -6.12 4.13 23.93
C ASN A 634 -4.64 3.89 23.65
N GLY A 635 -4.33 2.69 23.21
CA GLY A 635 -3.00 2.29 22.78
C GLY A 635 -3.04 1.63 21.41
N ARG A 636 -2.07 1.93 20.56
CA ARG A 636 -1.89 1.30 19.26
C ARG A 636 -0.44 0.89 19.06
N TRP A 637 -0.26 -0.28 18.52
CA TRP A 637 1.03 -0.77 18.10
C TRP A 637 0.91 -1.49 16.76
N ASP A 638 1.58 -0.95 15.74
CA ASP A 638 1.69 -1.58 14.44
C ASP A 638 3.13 -2.07 14.27
N GLY A 639 3.29 -3.38 14.23
CA GLY A 639 4.59 -4.03 14.20
C GLY A 639 4.70 -5.10 13.11
N GLN A 640 5.85 -5.74 13.09
CA GLN A 640 6.13 -6.79 12.10
C GLN A 640 5.29 -8.06 12.28
N TYR A 641 4.66 -8.28 13.45
CA TYR A 641 3.88 -9.48 13.77
C TYR A 641 2.38 -9.22 13.85
N GLY A 642 1.94 -8.04 13.50
CA GLY A 642 0.53 -7.66 13.52
C GLY A 642 0.32 -6.25 14.05
N ASN A 643 -0.95 -5.87 14.08
CA ASN A 643 -1.43 -4.58 14.57
C ASN A 643 -2.31 -4.84 15.78
N VAL A 644 -2.06 -4.12 16.86
CA VAL A 644 -2.85 -4.15 18.10
C VAL A 644 -3.43 -2.77 18.35
N TYR A 645 -4.69 -2.69 18.64
CA TYR A 645 -5.34 -1.50 19.15
C TYR A 645 -6.17 -1.87 20.36
N ALA A 646 -6.07 -1.09 21.43
CA ALA A 646 -6.86 -1.30 22.62
C ALA A 646 -7.29 0.03 23.23
N THR A 647 -8.53 0.07 23.75
CA THR A 647 -9.07 1.23 24.46
C THR A 647 -9.74 0.76 25.74
N VAL A 648 -9.46 1.46 26.81
CA VAL A 648 -10.19 1.39 28.07
C VAL A 648 -10.90 2.72 28.24
N SER A 649 -12.17 2.70 28.45
CA SER A 649 -12.98 3.89 28.67
C SER A 649 -13.90 3.74 29.86
N ASP A 650 -14.18 4.86 30.50
CA ASP A 650 -15.14 4.99 31.60
C ASP A 650 -16.01 6.21 31.38
N SER A 651 -17.31 6.05 31.51
CA SER A 651 -18.29 7.12 31.40
C SER A 651 -19.07 7.19 32.73
N TYR A 652 -18.98 8.31 33.42
CA TYR A 652 -19.65 8.56 34.67
C TYR A 652 -20.87 9.47 34.46
N ASP A 653 -22.08 8.96 34.76
CA ASP A 653 -23.30 9.73 34.81
C ASP A 653 -23.49 10.30 36.21
N ARG A 654 -23.42 11.62 36.36
CA ARG A 654 -23.54 12.31 37.62
C ARG A 654 -24.96 12.31 38.22
N LYS A 655 -25.98 12.19 37.35
CA LYS A 655 -27.39 12.18 37.76
C LYS A 655 -27.77 10.86 38.40
N ASN A 656 -27.34 9.80 37.78
CA ASN A 656 -27.69 8.45 38.21
C ASN A 656 -26.62 7.83 39.14
N HIS A 657 -25.44 8.47 39.23
CA HIS A 657 -24.24 7.95 39.89
C HIS A 657 -23.75 6.61 39.32
N ASP A 658 -23.97 6.38 38.03
CA ASP A 658 -23.62 5.17 37.36
C ASP A 658 -22.31 5.32 36.59
N HIS A 659 -21.54 4.25 36.53
CA HIS A 659 -20.34 4.11 35.73
C HIS A 659 -20.62 3.10 34.63
N LEU A 660 -20.14 3.42 33.42
CA LEU A 660 -20.12 2.52 32.30
C LEU A 660 -18.67 2.35 31.86
N SER A 661 -18.06 1.24 32.26
CA SER A 661 -16.68 0.94 31.90
C SER A 661 -16.67 -0.01 30.71
N ALA A 662 -15.81 0.28 29.73
CA ALA A 662 -15.66 -0.55 28.54
C ALA A 662 -14.18 -0.78 28.17
N PHE A 663 -13.91 -1.99 27.73
CA PHE A 663 -12.67 -2.37 27.08
C PHE A 663 -12.97 -2.79 25.65
N THR A 664 -12.24 -2.22 24.69
CA THR A 664 -12.25 -2.71 23.30
C THR A 664 -10.81 -3.04 22.88
N GLY A 665 -10.65 -4.16 22.19
CA GLY A 665 -9.35 -4.58 21.69
C GLY A 665 -9.47 -5.18 20.31
N THR A 666 -8.52 -4.86 19.44
CA THR A 666 -8.40 -5.49 18.12
C THR A 666 -6.96 -5.99 17.91
N TYR A 667 -6.84 -7.15 17.32
CA TYR A 667 -5.57 -7.69 16.84
C TYR A 667 -5.73 -8.23 15.45
N SER A 668 -4.87 -7.78 14.53
CA SER A 668 -4.86 -8.21 13.15
C SER A 668 -3.46 -8.65 12.73
N SER A 669 -3.37 -9.79 12.06
CA SER A 669 -2.09 -10.35 11.59
C SER A 669 -2.27 -11.28 10.40
N THR A 670 -1.16 -11.60 9.73
CA THR A 670 -1.12 -12.56 8.62
C THR A 670 -0.20 -13.72 8.96
N LEU A 671 -0.68 -14.93 8.77
CA LEU A 671 0.08 -16.18 8.92
C LEU A 671 0.38 -16.74 7.52
N ALA A 672 1.61 -17.11 7.25
CA ALA A 672 1.98 -17.86 6.04
C ALA A 672 2.65 -19.18 6.40
N VAL A 673 2.14 -20.27 5.83
CA VAL A 673 2.72 -21.62 5.94
C VAL A 673 3.20 -22.05 4.56
N SER A 674 4.49 -22.28 4.41
CA SER A 674 5.11 -22.64 3.15
C SER A 674 6.27 -23.62 3.35
N ARG A 675 6.95 -24.01 2.28
CA ARG A 675 8.20 -24.77 2.37
C ARG A 675 9.33 -24.06 3.15
N TYR A 676 9.20 -22.76 3.37
CA TYR A 676 10.16 -21.96 4.16
C TYR A 676 9.77 -21.83 5.63
N GLY A 677 8.78 -22.61 6.09
CA GLY A 677 8.31 -22.64 7.47
C GLY A 677 7.00 -21.91 7.70
N VAL A 678 6.76 -21.60 8.96
CA VAL A 678 5.60 -20.85 9.45
C VAL A 678 6.09 -19.46 9.83
N ASN A 679 5.51 -18.45 9.21
CA ASN A 679 5.89 -17.05 9.40
C ASN A 679 4.66 -16.23 9.75
N LEU A 680 4.80 -15.34 10.71
CA LEU A 680 3.78 -14.39 11.12
C LEU A 680 4.20 -12.99 10.63
N GLY A 681 3.25 -12.23 10.09
CA GLY A 681 3.47 -10.90 9.55
C GLY A 681 2.43 -9.89 10.00
N ALA A 682 2.62 -8.64 9.60
CA ALA A 682 1.65 -7.59 9.81
C ALA A 682 0.29 -7.92 9.17
N SER A 683 -0.74 -7.14 9.49
CA SER A 683 -2.05 -7.27 8.84
C SER A 683 -1.97 -6.82 7.38
N GLY A 684 -2.63 -7.56 6.50
CA GLY A 684 -2.90 -7.15 5.13
C GLY A 684 -4.13 -6.27 5.02
N THR A 685 -4.38 -5.76 3.83
CA THR A 685 -5.52 -4.85 3.56
C THR A 685 -6.62 -5.49 2.71
N ASP A 686 -6.37 -6.65 2.11
CA ASP A 686 -7.26 -7.29 1.15
C ASP A 686 -7.80 -8.63 1.63
N ASP A 687 -8.90 -9.05 1.01
CA ASP A 687 -9.58 -10.30 1.33
C ASP A 687 -8.69 -11.54 1.09
N LEU A 688 -8.00 -11.62 -0.05
CA LEU A 688 -7.14 -12.76 -0.39
C LEU A 688 -5.73 -12.29 -0.70
N LEU A 689 -4.77 -12.81 0.03
CA LEU A 689 -3.39 -12.37 0.03
C LEU A 689 -2.45 -13.34 -0.68
N GLY A 690 -1.43 -12.75 -1.32
CA GLY A 690 -0.10 -13.30 -1.48
C GLY A 690 0.78 -12.88 -0.31
N ALA A 691 2.05 -13.24 -0.35
CA ALA A 691 3.02 -12.77 0.64
C ALA A 691 4.44 -12.67 0.07
N VAL A 692 5.24 -11.80 0.66
CA VAL A 692 6.68 -11.71 0.42
C VAL A 692 7.39 -12.05 1.72
N LEU A 693 8.28 -13.04 1.68
CA LEU A 693 9.13 -13.38 2.80
C LEU A 693 10.55 -12.89 2.50
N VAL A 694 11.00 -11.90 3.24
CA VAL A 694 12.37 -11.38 3.16
C VAL A 694 13.19 -12.03 4.27
N ASP A 695 14.28 -12.71 3.90
CA ASP A 695 15.11 -13.49 4.79
C ASP A 695 16.56 -13.01 4.68
N VAL A 696 17.11 -12.47 5.75
CA VAL A 696 18.46 -11.91 5.79
C VAL A 696 19.45 -12.99 6.21
N LYS A 697 20.40 -13.32 5.33
CA LYS A 697 21.51 -14.22 5.61
C LYS A 697 22.78 -13.41 5.92
N GLY A 698 23.25 -13.54 7.12
CA GLY A 698 24.56 -12.97 7.51
C GLY A 698 25.71 -13.80 6.94
N PHE A 699 26.84 -13.12 6.61
CA PHE A 699 28.01 -13.79 6.00
C PHE A 699 28.91 -14.49 7.00
N SER A 700 28.79 -14.22 8.30
CA SER A 700 29.71 -14.75 9.29
C SER A 700 28.98 -15.07 10.59
N GLU A 701 28.89 -16.35 10.92
CA GLU A 701 28.48 -16.86 12.23
C GLU A 701 29.45 -16.53 13.36
N GLN A 702 30.64 -15.96 13.06
CA GLN A 702 31.74 -15.78 14.00
C GLN A 702 32.00 -14.34 14.44
N ASP A 703 31.31 -13.37 13.87
CA ASP A 703 31.48 -11.95 14.27
C ASP A 703 30.38 -11.54 15.26
N GLU A 704 30.74 -11.43 16.54
CA GLU A 704 29.86 -10.90 17.59
C GLU A 704 29.37 -9.48 17.27
N GLU A 705 30.07 -8.78 16.37
CA GLU A 705 29.77 -7.40 15.94
C GLU A 705 28.81 -7.33 14.74
N SER A 706 28.57 -8.45 14.04
CA SER A 706 27.60 -8.49 12.93
C SER A 706 26.13 -8.43 13.42
N GLN A 707 25.92 -8.49 14.74
CA GLN A 707 24.60 -8.30 15.35
C GLN A 707 24.03 -6.89 15.14
N ASP A 708 24.87 -5.92 14.76
CA ASP A 708 24.46 -4.53 14.51
C ASP A 708 24.08 -4.27 13.03
N LEU A 709 24.02 -5.32 12.18
CA LEU A 709 23.59 -5.20 10.79
C LEU A 709 22.11 -4.80 10.75
N GLN A 710 21.82 -3.67 10.14
CA GLN A 710 20.47 -3.16 9.97
C GLN A 710 20.21 -2.81 8.52
N LEU A 711 19.16 -3.43 7.97
CA LEU A 711 18.63 -3.20 6.64
C LEU A 711 17.20 -2.67 6.76
N GLU A 712 16.73 -2.03 5.73
CA GLU A 712 15.34 -1.63 5.60
C GLU A 712 14.68 -2.41 4.49
N ALA A 713 13.53 -3.00 4.77
CA ALA A 713 12.71 -3.64 3.76
C ALA A 713 11.32 -3.02 3.73
N ARG A 714 10.80 -2.83 2.53
CA ARG A 714 9.48 -2.29 2.28
C ARG A 714 8.82 -3.02 1.12
N VAL A 715 7.54 -3.27 1.25
CA VAL A 715 6.67 -3.76 0.18
C VAL A 715 5.64 -2.68 -0.12
N ALA A 716 5.22 -2.55 -1.38
CA ALA A 716 4.22 -1.56 -1.78
C ALA A 716 2.96 -1.67 -0.89
N GLY A 717 2.50 -0.53 -0.37
CA GLY A 717 1.37 -0.47 0.56
C GLY A 717 1.69 -0.84 2.01
N SER A 718 2.91 -1.30 2.32
CA SER A 718 3.32 -1.63 3.68
C SER A 718 4.27 -0.57 4.26
N ARG A 719 4.42 -0.61 5.59
CA ARG A 719 5.43 0.18 6.31
C ARG A 719 6.84 -0.36 6.03
N THR A 720 7.83 0.51 6.09
CA THR A 720 9.24 0.10 6.10
C THR A 720 9.56 -0.58 7.42
N LEU A 721 10.11 -1.79 7.35
CA LEU A 721 10.56 -2.55 8.52
C LEU A 721 12.09 -2.61 8.55
N GLN A 722 12.63 -2.59 9.75
CA GLN A 722 14.06 -2.78 9.98
C GLN A 722 14.34 -4.27 10.16
N LEU A 723 15.38 -4.75 9.48
CA LEU A 723 15.81 -6.14 9.51
C LEU A 723 17.22 -6.22 10.07
N GLY A 724 17.40 -7.04 11.06
CA GLY A 724 18.71 -7.43 11.58
C GLY A 724 19.29 -8.64 10.86
N GLN A 725 20.47 -9.05 11.29
CA GLN A 725 21.09 -10.28 10.84
C GLN A 725 20.21 -11.48 11.24
N SER A 726 19.99 -12.39 10.31
CA SER A 726 19.17 -13.60 10.47
C SER A 726 17.69 -13.32 10.74
N ASP A 727 17.23 -12.12 10.51
CA ASP A 727 15.80 -11.80 10.56
C ASP A 727 15.08 -12.32 9.33
N SER A 728 13.88 -12.83 9.56
CA SER A 728 12.96 -13.26 8.53
C SER A 728 11.62 -12.57 8.77
N VAL A 729 11.17 -11.76 7.81
CA VAL A 729 9.96 -10.96 7.95
C VAL A 729 8.99 -11.24 6.81
N LEU A 730 7.75 -11.48 7.18
CA LEU A 730 6.64 -11.70 6.27
C LEU A 730 5.89 -10.39 6.01
N PHE A 731 5.80 -10.01 4.76
CA PHE A 731 4.96 -8.93 4.29
C PHE A 731 3.73 -9.50 3.60
N PRO A 732 2.51 -9.28 4.12
CA PRO A 732 1.30 -9.58 3.38
C PRO A 732 1.26 -8.72 2.11
N TYR A 733 0.76 -9.29 1.04
CA TYR A 733 0.71 -8.62 -0.25
C TYR A 733 -0.65 -8.86 -0.92
N PRO A 734 -1.34 -7.81 -1.36
CA PRO A 734 -2.63 -7.98 -2.00
C PRO A 734 -2.56 -8.89 -3.22
N GLY A 735 -3.48 -9.84 -3.31
CA GLY A 735 -3.58 -10.70 -4.48
C GLY A 735 -3.96 -9.92 -5.74
N PHE A 736 -3.37 -10.24 -6.87
CA PHE A 736 -3.60 -9.62 -8.18
C PHE A 736 -3.20 -8.14 -8.29
N GLN A 737 -2.51 -7.57 -7.33
CA GLN A 737 -2.00 -6.20 -7.44
C GLN A 737 -0.56 -6.22 -7.93
N SER A 738 -0.20 -5.20 -8.72
CA SER A 738 1.18 -4.91 -9.05
C SER A 738 1.78 -3.99 -8.00
N GLY A 739 3.02 -4.22 -7.66
CA GLY A 739 3.75 -3.37 -6.74
C GLY A 739 5.22 -3.76 -6.70
N PHE A 740 5.88 -3.48 -5.59
CA PHE A 740 7.31 -3.72 -5.47
C PHE A 740 7.67 -4.26 -4.08
N VAL A 741 8.80 -4.93 -4.03
CA VAL A 741 9.56 -5.19 -2.80
C VAL A 741 10.92 -4.55 -2.92
N GLU A 742 11.29 -3.76 -1.94
CA GLU A 742 12.54 -3.01 -1.87
C GLU A 742 13.31 -3.38 -0.61
N VAL A 743 14.63 -3.58 -0.74
CA VAL A 743 15.53 -3.82 0.38
C VAL A 743 16.75 -2.96 0.19
N ASN A 744 17.02 -2.10 1.16
CA ASN A 744 18.11 -1.13 1.15
C ASN A 744 18.87 -1.15 2.46
N ASP A 745 19.98 -0.40 2.51
CA ASP A 745 20.67 -0.10 3.76
C ASP A 745 19.75 0.73 4.67
N SER A 746 19.94 0.62 5.98
CA SER A 746 19.16 1.42 6.91
C SER A 746 19.49 2.91 6.79
N SER A 747 18.45 3.72 6.65
CA SER A 747 18.54 5.18 6.59
C SER A 747 19.07 5.80 7.90
N GLN A 748 18.95 5.11 9.03
CA GLN A 748 19.46 5.58 10.32
C GLN A 748 20.97 5.36 10.52
N GLY A 749 21.62 4.73 9.55
CA GLY A 749 23.05 4.52 9.52
C GLY A 749 23.57 3.62 10.63
N ASN A 750 24.39 2.69 10.29
CA ASN A 750 25.07 1.85 11.26
C ASN A 750 26.21 2.65 11.90
N GLN A 751 26.12 2.91 13.20
CA GLN A 751 27.15 3.68 13.94
C GLN A 751 28.53 3.03 13.94
N GLN A 752 28.64 1.77 13.51
CA GLN A 752 29.88 0.98 13.63
C GLN A 752 30.54 0.61 12.30
N GLY A 753 29.86 0.82 11.16
CA GLY A 753 30.36 0.51 9.82
C GLY A 753 29.34 0.82 8.75
N THR A 754 29.66 0.48 7.50
CA THR A 754 28.75 0.58 6.36
C THR A 754 28.21 -0.80 6.03
N THR A 755 26.90 -0.90 5.84
CA THR A 755 26.27 -2.14 5.40
C THR A 755 26.52 -2.34 3.90
N ASN A 756 26.89 -3.55 3.53
CA ASN A 756 27.12 -3.92 2.15
C ASN A 756 26.17 -5.06 1.77
N ILE A 757 25.15 -4.77 0.99
CA ILE A 757 24.24 -5.80 0.48
C ILE A 757 24.83 -6.39 -0.79
N ILE A 758 25.24 -7.66 -0.70
CA ILE A 758 25.90 -8.39 -1.78
C ILE A 758 24.84 -8.93 -2.77
N ASN A 759 23.72 -9.41 -2.26
CA ASN A 759 22.66 -9.96 -3.06
C ASN A 759 21.30 -9.61 -2.44
N GLY A 760 20.28 -9.46 -3.27
CA GLY A 760 18.91 -9.21 -2.82
C GLY A 760 18.57 -7.73 -2.56
N ALA A 761 19.47 -6.78 -2.83
CA ALA A 761 19.19 -5.35 -2.73
C ALA A 761 18.25 -4.85 -3.86
N GLY A 762 17.76 -3.63 -3.65
CA GLY A 762 17.06 -2.83 -4.63
C GLY A 762 15.57 -3.17 -4.75
N ASN A 763 14.95 -2.51 -5.72
CA ASN A 763 13.53 -2.59 -5.98
C ASN A 763 13.22 -3.69 -7.01
N ARG A 764 12.20 -4.51 -6.74
CA ARG A 764 11.65 -5.47 -7.70
C ARG A 764 10.15 -5.34 -7.80
N GLU A 765 9.67 -5.14 -8.99
CA GLU A 765 8.25 -5.28 -9.26
C GLU A 765 7.81 -6.73 -9.10
N LEU A 766 6.61 -6.90 -8.61
CA LEU A 766 5.98 -8.19 -8.48
C LEU A 766 4.46 -8.06 -8.59
N MET A 767 3.84 -9.14 -9.04
CA MET A 767 2.42 -9.38 -8.99
C MET A 767 2.21 -10.79 -8.47
N LEU A 768 1.53 -10.91 -7.35
CA LEU A 768 1.27 -12.20 -6.71
C LEU A 768 -0.19 -12.60 -6.89
N LEU A 769 -0.43 -13.89 -7.08
CA LEU A 769 -1.76 -14.46 -6.94
C LEU A 769 -2.02 -14.83 -5.48
N PRO A 770 -3.31 -14.96 -5.06
CA PRO A 770 -3.64 -15.46 -3.74
C PRO A 770 -2.99 -16.83 -3.47
N GLY A 771 -2.50 -17.01 -2.24
CA GLY A 771 -1.81 -18.22 -1.83
C GLY A 771 -0.41 -18.41 -2.42
N LYS A 772 0.19 -17.38 -3.01
CA LYS A 772 1.56 -17.37 -3.52
C LYS A 772 2.48 -16.59 -2.62
N LEU A 773 3.63 -17.18 -2.33
CA LEU A 773 4.68 -16.57 -1.54
C LEU A 773 5.93 -16.35 -2.40
N ARG A 774 6.40 -15.10 -2.43
CA ARG A 774 7.71 -14.75 -2.99
C ARG A 774 8.75 -14.79 -1.88
N TYR A 775 9.73 -15.67 -2.03
CA TYR A 775 10.90 -15.71 -1.15
C TYR A 775 12.01 -14.81 -1.70
N ARG A 776 12.55 -13.94 -0.86
CA ARG A 776 13.67 -13.07 -1.18
C ARG A 776 14.76 -13.22 -0.14
N GLU A 777 15.83 -13.92 -0.52
CA GLU A 777 17.04 -13.99 0.25
C GLU A 777 17.87 -12.73 0.05
N VAL A 778 18.30 -12.14 1.14
CA VAL A 778 19.18 -10.97 1.19
C VAL A 778 20.45 -11.38 1.87
N SER A 779 21.57 -11.22 1.16
CA SER A 779 22.90 -11.48 1.70
C SER A 779 23.60 -10.15 1.91
N ALA A 780 23.96 -9.86 3.16
CA ALA A 780 24.61 -8.62 3.54
C ALA A 780 25.79 -8.83 4.47
N SER A 781 26.73 -7.92 4.45
CA SER A 781 27.90 -7.90 5.32
C SER A 781 28.17 -6.49 5.79
N PHE A 782 28.98 -6.39 6.84
CA PHE A 782 29.47 -5.12 7.35
C PHE A 782 30.85 -4.81 6.81
N ASN A 783 31.07 -3.55 6.37
CA ASN A 783 32.38 -2.98 6.13
C ASN A 783 32.79 -2.11 7.32
N TYR A 784 34.03 -2.28 7.75
CA TYR A 784 34.57 -1.48 8.84
C TYR A 784 35.62 -0.50 8.33
N ASN A 785 35.69 0.66 8.96
CA ASN A 785 36.65 1.69 8.67
C ASN A 785 37.86 1.56 9.58
N TYR A 786 39.02 1.25 9.01
CA TYR A 786 40.27 1.17 9.74
C TYR A 786 41.14 2.40 9.47
N ILE A 787 41.79 2.88 10.50
CA ILE A 787 42.83 3.91 10.44
C ILE A 787 44.10 3.39 11.12
N GLY A 788 45.22 3.55 10.48
CA GLY A 788 46.49 3.11 11.01
C GLY A 788 47.66 3.55 10.14
N ARG A 789 48.79 2.91 10.30
CA ARG A 789 49.99 3.16 9.53
C ARG A 789 50.56 1.87 8.96
N LEU A 790 50.72 1.80 7.63
CA LEU A 790 51.35 0.69 6.95
C LEU A 790 52.88 0.80 7.06
N LEU A 791 53.49 -0.21 7.64
CA LEU A 791 54.94 -0.38 7.61
C LEU A 791 55.30 -1.29 6.42
N LEU A 792 55.71 -0.64 5.32
CA LEU A 792 56.00 -1.28 4.05
C LEU A 792 57.48 -1.54 3.89
N PRO A 793 57.90 -2.67 3.25
CA PRO A 793 59.28 -2.93 2.88
C PRO A 793 59.85 -1.81 2.00
N ALA A 794 61.09 -1.45 2.17
CA ALA A 794 61.73 -0.33 1.48
C ALA A 794 61.67 -0.42 -0.07
N ALA A 795 61.64 -1.64 -0.60
CA ALA A 795 61.57 -1.91 -2.04
C ALA A 795 60.21 -1.53 -2.64
N VAL A 796 59.16 -1.40 -1.85
CA VAL A 796 57.76 -1.22 -2.31
C VAL A 796 57.32 0.24 -2.23
N LYS A 797 57.98 1.06 -1.43
CA LYS A 797 57.56 2.47 -1.18
C LYS A 797 57.57 3.40 -2.39
N LYS A 798 58.08 2.94 -3.55
CA LYS A 798 58.20 3.75 -4.77
C LYS A 798 57.03 3.59 -5.72
N PHE A 799 56.10 2.69 -5.43
CA PHE A 799 54.99 2.36 -6.35
C PHE A 799 53.64 2.67 -5.71
N PRO A 800 52.62 3.01 -6.50
CA PRO A 800 51.25 3.12 -6.00
C PRO A 800 50.79 1.83 -5.35
N ILE A 801 50.04 1.96 -4.25
CA ILE A 801 49.52 0.84 -3.48
C ILE A 801 48.03 0.69 -3.80
N VAL A 802 47.63 -0.51 -4.15
CA VAL A 802 46.21 -0.83 -4.48
C VAL A 802 45.77 -1.95 -3.54
N GLY A 803 44.65 -1.74 -2.84
CA GLY A 803 44.01 -2.79 -2.06
C GLY A 803 43.40 -3.84 -2.94
N LEU A 804 43.59 -5.11 -2.64
CA LEU A 804 42.98 -6.22 -3.41
C LEU A 804 41.65 -6.68 -2.84
N ASN A 805 41.47 -6.62 -1.52
CA ASN A 805 40.25 -7.00 -0.80
C ASN A 805 39.59 -5.85 -0.03
N SER A 806 39.87 -4.63 -0.36
CA SER A 806 39.30 -3.45 0.26
C SER A 806 38.27 -2.79 -0.67
N ALA A 807 37.19 -2.26 -0.11
CA ALA A 807 36.25 -1.40 -0.81
C ALA A 807 36.91 -0.04 -1.10
N MET A 808 37.61 0.53 -0.11
CA MET A 808 38.37 1.75 -0.24
C MET A 808 39.70 1.61 0.48
N LEU A 809 40.77 2.15 -0.10
CA LEU A 809 42.07 2.27 0.56
C LEU A 809 42.76 3.56 0.13
N LEU A 810 43.03 4.42 1.09
CA LEU A 810 43.82 5.63 0.91
C LEU A 810 45.10 5.49 1.75
N VAL A 811 46.23 5.67 1.12
CA VAL A 811 47.54 5.58 1.79
C VAL A 811 48.28 6.87 1.57
N ALA A 812 48.67 7.55 2.66
CA ALA A 812 49.47 8.75 2.62
C ALA A 812 50.96 8.45 2.46
N GLU A 813 51.78 9.44 2.12
CA GLU A 813 53.25 9.28 1.90
C GLU A 813 53.99 8.78 3.11
N ASP A 814 53.52 9.08 4.32
CA ASP A 814 54.10 8.63 5.59
C ASP A 814 53.68 7.22 5.98
N GLY A 815 52.84 6.57 5.16
CA GLY A 815 52.26 5.25 5.41
C GLY A 815 50.95 5.28 6.21
N GLY A 816 50.45 6.46 6.59
CA GLY A 816 49.11 6.59 7.20
C GLY A 816 48.07 6.06 6.23
N PHE A 817 47.09 5.29 6.70
CA PHE A 817 46.06 4.76 5.84
C PHE A 817 44.65 4.93 6.43
N THR A 818 43.69 5.08 5.54
CA THR A 818 42.27 4.86 5.80
C THR A 818 41.79 3.73 4.90
N LEU A 819 41.13 2.76 5.49
CA LEU A 819 40.74 1.52 4.82
C LEU A 819 39.27 1.22 5.14
N GLU A 820 38.49 0.91 4.15
CA GLU A 820 37.19 0.28 4.28
C GLU A 820 37.30 -1.16 3.78
N ILE A 821 37.00 -2.11 4.64
CA ILE A 821 37.13 -3.56 4.35
C ILE A 821 36.00 -4.33 5.00
N ASN A 822 35.61 -5.46 4.39
CA ASN A 822 34.62 -6.36 4.94
C ASN A 822 35.02 -6.86 6.35
N GLY A 823 34.04 -6.90 7.24
CA GLY A 823 34.24 -7.22 8.65
C GLY A 823 34.80 -8.61 8.91
N SER A 824 34.57 -9.57 8.02
CA SER A 824 35.12 -10.92 8.10
C SER A 824 36.61 -10.99 7.76
N GLU A 825 37.17 -9.96 7.13
CA GLU A 825 38.56 -9.93 6.69
C GLU A 825 39.49 -9.51 7.83
N LYS A 826 40.39 -10.40 8.21
CA LYS A 826 41.42 -10.12 9.23
C LYS A 826 42.76 -9.68 8.63
N GLU A 827 42.87 -9.72 7.32
CA GLU A 827 44.08 -9.48 6.57
C GLU A 827 43.79 -8.58 5.37
N LEU A 828 44.62 -7.56 5.19
CA LEU A 828 44.59 -6.71 4.03
C LEU A 828 45.63 -7.20 3.01
N TYR A 829 45.20 -7.41 1.78
CA TYR A 829 46.09 -7.76 0.66
C TYR A 829 46.27 -6.56 -0.26
N LEU A 830 47.53 -6.28 -0.59
CA LEU A 830 47.92 -5.12 -1.37
C LEU A 830 48.72 -5.54 -2.61
N LEU A 831 48.58 -4.75 -3.67
CA LEU A 831 49.40 -4.81 -4.85
C LEU A 831 50.20 -3.50 -4.94
N SER A 832 51.50 -3.61 -5.09
CA SER A 832 52.37 -2.46 -5.33
C SER A 832 53.40 -2.81 -6.43
N GLY A 833 53.27 -2.19 -7.59
CA GLY A 833 54.02 -2.57 -8.76
C GLY A 833 53.69 -4.00 -9.21
N GLN A 834 54.66 -4.94 -9.03
CA GLN A 834 54.51 -6.35 -9.33
C GLN A 834 54.56 -7.22 -8.06
N GLN A 835 54.57 -6.60 -6.89
CA GLN A 835 54.67 -7.32 -5.61
C GLN A 835 53.34 -7.35 -4.88
N PHE A 836 53.01 -8.53 -4.35
CA PHE A 836 51.87 -8.71 -3.46
C PHE A 836 52.30 -8.63 -2.02
N LEU A 837 51.49 -7.97 -1.22
CA LEU A 837 51.72 -7.79 0.20
C LEU A 837 50.56 -8.31 1.00
N LYS A 838 50.85 -8.90 2.15
CA LYS A 838 49.91 -9.34 3.16
C LYS A 838 50.13 -8.52 4.41
N CYS A 839 49.09 -7.90 4.93
CA CYS A 839 49.10 -7.00 6.07
C CYS A 839 48.05 -7.46 7.07
N PRO A 840 48.43 -8.03 8.22
CA PRO A 840 47.48 -8.46 9.25
C PRO A 840 46.83 -7.23 9.90
N LEU A 841 45.51 -7.19 9.94
CA LEU A 841 44.75 -6.15 10.59
C LEU A 841 44.48 -6.53 12.04
N SER A 842 44.88 -5.67 12.97
CA SER A 842 44.59 -5.81 14.41
C SER A 842 43.92 -4.55 14.92
N VAL A 843 42.95 -4.65 15.80
CA VAL A 843 42.26 -3.49 16.40
C VAL A 843 42.94 -3.18 17.75
N VAL A 844 43.62 -2.06 17.82
CA VAL A 844 44.25 -1.56 19.05
C VAL A 844 43.23 -0.75 19.88
N LYS A 845 42.39 0.01 19.21
CA LYS A 845 41.37 0.84 19.84
C LYS A 845 40.18 0.98 18.88
N LYS A 846 38.98 1.01 19.46
CA LYS A 846 37.72 1.25 18.73
C LYS A 846 37.06 2.53 19.23
N ARG A 847 36.53 3.35 18.31
CA ARG A 847 35.74 4.54 18.62
C ARG A 847 34.65 4.71 17.54
N ALA A 848 33.42 4.45 17.90
CA ALA A 848 32.29 4.42 16.98
C ALA A 848 32.60 3.50 15.76
N SER A 849 32.39 3.98 14.53
CA SER A 849 32.66 3.23 13.28
C SER A 849 34.14 3.08 12.93
N ILE A 850 35.07 3.70 13.68
CA ILE A 850 36.49 3.73 13.34
C ILE A 850 37.25 2.73 14.22
N ARG A 851 38.02 1.88 13.56
CA ARG A 851 38.96 0.93 14.18
C ARG A 851 40.40 1.39 13.99
N TYR A 852 41.11 1.62 15.06
CA TYR A 852 42.53 2.01 15.02
C TYR A 852 43.40 0.76 15.06
N SER A 853 44.13 0.51 13.97
CA SER A 853 45.05 -0.64 13.85
C SER A 853 46.46 -0.37 14.35
N GLY A 854 46.80 0.91 14.60
CA GLY A 854 48.19 1.27 14.92
C GLY A 854 49.11 1.01 13.72
N ASP A 855 50.33 0.53 14.03
CA ASP A 855 51.34 0.17 13.01
C ASP A 855 51.09 -1.24 12.48
N VAL A 856 50.76 -1.35 11.19
CA VAL A 856 50.49 -2.62 10.50
C VAL A 856 51.69 -2.98 9.64
N THR A 857 52.40 -4.06 10.03
CA THR A 857 53.58 -4.53 9.28
C THR A 857 53.15 -5.44 8.13
N CYS A 858 53.51 -5.05 6.91
CA CYS A 858 53.21 -5.81 5.71
C CYS A 858 54.37 -6.71 5.28
N SER A 859 54.09 -7.95 4.88
CA SER A 859 55.07 -8.92 4.36
C SER A 859 54.81 -9.17 2.86
N VAL A 860 55.94 -9.34 2.10
CA VAL A 860 55.82 -9.71 0.68
C VAL A 860 55.41 -11.20 0.59
N VAL A 861 54.43 -11.45 -0.29
CA VAL A 861 53.93 -12.80 -0.56
C VAL A 861 53.96 -13.08 -2.07
N THR A 862 53.99 -14.35 -2.46
CA THR A 862 53.92 -14.76 -3.86
C THR A 862 52.47 -14.86 -4.30
N TYR A 863 52.20 -14.81 -5.59
CA TYR A 863 50.84 -14.94 -6.15
C TYR A 863 50.16 -16.25 -5.69
N SER A 864 50.88 -17.35 -5.60
CA SER A 864 50.37 -18.65 -5.16
C SER A 864 50.01 -18.74 -3.67
N GLN A 865 50.51 -17.77 -2.86
CA GLN A 865 50.19 -17.66 -1.43
C GLN A 865 48.97 -16.80 -1.15
N LEU A 866 48.40 -16.13 -2.18
CA LEU A 866 47.17 -15.42 -2.05
C LEU A 866 45.97 -16.39 -1.99
N PRO A 867 44.92 -16.10 -1.22
CA PRO A 867 43.67 -16.82 -1.28
C PRO A 867 43.06 -16.78 -2.72
N GLU A 868 42.32 -17.82 -3.11
CA GLU A 868 41.76 -17.90 -4.45
C GLU A 868 40.93 -16.69 -4.84
N SER A 869 40.10 -16.18 -3.94
CA SER A 869 39.32 -14.97 -4.13
C SER A 869 40.18 -13.76 -4.45
N ILE A 870 41.34 -13.63 -3.76
CA ILE A 870 42.28 -12.54 -3.95
C ILE A 870 43.10 -12.71 -5.24
N GLN A 871 43.38 -13.94 -5.66
CA GLN A 871 44.05 -14.21 -6.94
C GLN A 871 43.21 -13.72 -8.12
N VAL A 872 41.89 -13.93 -8.06
CA VAL A 872 40.94 -13.42 -9.07
C VAL A 872 40.96 -11.88 -9.11
N GLN A 873 40.90 -11.25 -7.93
CA GLN A 873 41.00 -9.79 -7.81
C GLN A 873 42.34 -9.25 -8.32
N ALA A 874 43.42 -9.93 -8.02
CA ALA A 874 44.75 -9.56 -8.50
C ALA A 874 44.85 -9.63 -10.04
N GLN A 875 44.20 -10.61 -10.70
CA GLN A 875 44.15 -10.70 -12.16
C GLN A 875 43.31 -9.57 -12.77
N LEU A 876 42.20 -9.22 -12.14
CA LEU A 876 41.32 -8.13 -12.60
C LEU A 876 42.02 -6.76 -12.50
N LYS A 877 42.79 -6.54 -11.42
CA LYS A 877 43.52 -5.28 -11.20
C LYS A 877 44.88 -5.18 -11.92
N GLN A 878 45.32 -6.22 -12.66
CA GLN A 878 46.55 -6.27 -13.45
C GLN A 878 46.35 -6.17 -15.00
N PRO A 879 45.32 -5.59 -15.61
CA PRO A 879 45.12 -5.66 -17.06
C PRO A 879 46.20 -4.94 -17.89
N LYS A 880 47.03 -4.07 -17.33
CA LYS A 880 48.00 -3.28 -18.09
C LYS A 880 49.39 -3.94 -18.26
N LEU A 881 49.68 -5.04 -17.64
CA LEU A 881 50.96 -5.74 -17.77
C LEU A 881 51.01 -6.75 -18.91
N ARG A 882 49.88 -7.25 -19.39
CA ARG A 882 49.81 -8.15 -20.58
C ARG A 882 49.93 -7.46 -21.90
N GLY A 883 49.59 -6.20 -22.01
CA GLY A 883 49.68 -5.39 -23.26
C GLY A 883 51.13 -5.11 -23.67
N ASN A 884 52.03 -4.94 -22.71
CA ASN A 884 53.43 -4.61 -22.99
C ASN A 884 54.35 -5.84 -23.27
N VAL A 885 53.90 -7.04 -22.89
CA VAL A 885 54.69 -8.27 -23.14
C VAL A 885 54.45 -8.84 -24.54
N GLN A 886 53.27 -8.61 -25.13
CA GLN A 886 53.01 -9.04 -26.53
C GLN A 886 53.55 -8.09 -27.57
N THR A 887 53.78 -6.83 -27.29
CA THR A 887 54.44 -5.88 -28.18
C THR A 887 55.97 -6.03 -28.23
N ALA A 888 56.61 -6.47 -27.12
CA ALA A 888 58.02 -6.72 -27.08
C ALA A 888 58.50 -8.02 -27.75
N GLN A 889 57.56 -8.97 -27.96
CA GLN A 889 57.89 -10.23 -28.68
C GLN A 889 57.67 -10.17 -30.21
N ARG A 890 57.17 -9.05 -30.77
CA ARG A 890 56.98 -8.89 -32.21
C ARG A 890 58.11 -8.13 -32.94
N GLU A 891 59.12 -7.63 -32.22
CA GLU A 891 60.23 -6.88 -32.84
C GLU A 891 61.55 -7.66 -32.91
N VAL A 892 61.58 -8.96 -32.60
CA VAL A 892 62.81 -9.78 -32.81
C VAL A 892 62.43 -11.05 -33.57
N ALA A 893 62.35 -10.98 -34.86
CA ALA A 893 62.67 -12.06 -35.79
C ALA A 893 63.01 -11.49 -37.18
N PRO A 894 64.05 -12.02 -37.86
CA PRO A 894 64.83 -11.36 -38.88
C PRO A 894 64.14 -11.18 -40.25
#